data_f165d0f9b0ac2f2c71b29f491034f805
#
_entry.id   f165d0f9b0ac2f2c71b29f491034f805
#
_cell.length_a   1.000
_cell.length_b   1.000
_cell.length_c   1.000
_cell.angle_alpha   90.00
_cell.angle_beta   90.00
_cell.angle_gamma   90.00
#
_symmetry.space_group_name_H-M   'P 1'
#
loop_
_entity.id
_entity.type
_entity.pdbx_description
1 polymer ?
#
loop_
_entity_poly.entity_id
_entity_poly.type
_entity_poly.pdbx_seq_one_letter_code
_entity_poly.pdbx_strand_id
1 'polypeptide(L)'
;MRLTYQRVMSLISRRSIVGKLLFALLLITSTNASATLGISPSNLAFGDVDVGSSSTTPRSVTLSNSSSFYSVSITSIDITGDFDFTTNCGDFLAPNATCTVDVTFSPQSSGELAGALTIAGDDPSLDATRPATAARLFTFTTTLSGVGLQGEVSVPSTELDFGSVSVNAQSDPIQVPISNTGNAPLSISSITVTAPFTQTNDCPDALDAGAGCAVFVSVKPESPGDISGSLTINGSNQSGALQRIIPLLVSGAPAATSVSPASLSFPQSVSGGQSDPLTVTLENQSDVPVSLLSIDTEGDFTQSNNCPAQLMSNGDSCEIQVVFSPQASGTLTGNLLITTDSGSNTVPLTGNAAASDNPVADLLDPYTGGNPNLGALAEVIGEACPSGRLESRLQEDCNAVVGAAIGGDPNTATALNQVNPETATQANNASQQGGQAQIRNLGSRIAALRAGASGISFQGLDLLIDDKPFSIDTIAQAYRQRGGGASSDNPLMESRLGFFITGDIATGSKDETDLESGLDFDTFGLTMGVDYRINPNFILGGALGYVDTTTELEDDAAEIDTQGYSLNLYGTYYAEQNYFVDFSLGYGANNFDQSRRISYQLDGLANVNQKLSADYDGSMLSLFIGSGYDFGNGPWSFGPRADLEYIKSDVDGFTEEVSNPDADGGGWATRVDDTDQTWLTLKLGGRLAYTHSADWGILIPYTRLDWLHEFEDDAQVINAYLVGDPNAQAIRIESDDPDRDYLRLRLGTSAQFKNGVVGFLDYSTILAHDDWTAHTISIGLRSEF
;
A
#
# COMPACT_ATOMS: atom_id res chain seq x y z
N MET A 1 13.26 7.94 -20.86
CA MET A 1 13.81 7.99 -22.20
C MET A 1 13.56 9.36 -22.81
N ARG A 2 14.61 10.07 -23.11
CA ARG A 2 14.79 11.34 -23.84
C ARG A 2 14.15 12.56 -23.17
N LEU A 3 14.92 13.38 -22.45
CA LEU A 3 16.07 14.21 -22.92
C LEU A 3 15.61 15.29 -23.91
N THR A 4 15.75 16.47 -23.41
CA THR A 4 16.68 17.52 -23.84
C THR A 4 16.06 18.74 -24.46
N TYR A 5 16.62 19.77 -24.00
CA TYR A 5 17.15 20.97 -24.64
C TYR A 5 16.19 22.15 -24.71
N GLN A 6 16.50 23.32 -24.41
CA GLN A 6 17.68 24.15 -24.10
C GLN A 6 17.15 25.55 -23.87
N ARG A 7 17.61 26.31 -22.94
CA ARG A 7 18.75 27.23 -23.00
C ARG A 7 18.77 28.18 -24.23
N VAL A 8 18.93 29.44 -23.87
CA VAL A 8 19.61 30.52 -24.61
C VAL A 8 18.67 31.38 -25.47
N MET A 9 18.36 32.59 -25.07
CA MET A 9 19.09 33.79 -25.45
C MET A 9 18.60 35.00 -24.69
N SER A 10 19.46 35.44 -23.80
CA SER A 10 19.66 36.88 -23.51
C SER A 10 20.26 37.51 -24.76
N LEU A 11 20.00 38.73 -24.89
CA LEU A 11 20.87 39.79 -25.48
C LEU A 11 20.19 40.61 -26.56
N ILE A 12 20.34 41.87 -26.31
CA ILE A 12 20.42 42.97 -27.29
C ILE A 12 19.08 43.57 -27.73
N SER A 13 18.73 44.69 -27.14
CA SER A 13 18.84 45.90 -27.94
C SER A 13 18.93 47.18 -27.07
N ARG A 14 20.16 47.58 -26.79
CA ARG A 14 20.48 49.00 -26.72
C ARG A 14 20.35 49.58 -28.10
N ARG A 15 19.61 50.68 -28.20
CA ARG A 15 19.71 51.80 -29.15
C ARG A 15 18.33 52.44 -29.21
N SER A 16 18.14 53.70 -28.84
CA SER A 16 18.72 54.80 -29.54
C SER A 16 18.60 56.07 -28.72
N ILE A 17 19.73 56.55 -28.24
CA ILE A 17 19.93 57.98 -27.98
C ILE A 17 20.46 58.54 -29.30
N VAL A 18 19.60 59.16 -30.10
CA VAL A 18 19.96 60.17 -31.11
C VAL A 18 18.64 60.78 -31.59
N GLY A 19 18.41 61.99 -31.25
CA GLY A 19 17.27 62.73 -31.81
C GLY A 19 16.90 64.01 -31.05
N LYS A 20 17.84 64.60 -30.32
CA LYS A 20 17.67 65.97 -29.89
C LYS A 20 18.99 66.70 -30.03
N LEU A 21 19.31 67.15 -31.23
CA LEU A 21 20.21 68.25 -31.54
C LEU A 21 20.03 68.55 -33.01
N LEU A 22 19.23 69.50 -33.32
CA LEU A 22 19.41 70.47 -34.42
C LEU A 22 18.15 71.33 -34.55
N PHE A 23 18.18 72.44 -33.90
CA PHE A 23 17.65 73.73 -34.44
C PHE A 23 18.07 74.80 -33.46
N ALA A 24 19.31 75.17 -33.55
CA ALA A 24 19.82 76.43 -33.07
C ALA A 24 20.58 77.05 -34.27
N LEU A 25 20.08 77.98 -34.83
CA LEU A 25 20.71 79.16 -35.41
C LEU A 25 19.87 79.76 -36.51
N LEU A 26 19.13 80.81 -36.23
CA LEU A 26 19.15 81.98 -37.09
C LEU A 26 18.80 83.20 -36.27
N LEU A 27 19.80 83.97 -35.94
CA LEU A 27 19.69 85.36 -35.55
C LEU A 27 19.13 86.15 -36.71
N ILE A 28 18.16 87.03 -36.50
CA ILE A 28 18.17 88.39 -37.08
C ILE A 28 17.48 89.29 -36.11
N THR A 29 18.20 90.29 -35.78
CA THR A 29 17.92 91.50 -35.00
C THR A 29 16.69 92.23 -35.54
N SER A 30 15.76 92.56 -34.69
CA SER A 30 14.94 93.76 -34.80
C SER A 30 14.58 94.33 -33.42
N THR A 31 15.10 95.45 -33.19
CA THR A 31 14.79 96.56 -32.26
C THR A 31 13.59 96.33 -31.33
N ASN A 32 13.90 96.44 -30.03
CA ASN A 32 13.15 96.95 -28.90
C ASN A 32 11.69 97.43 -29.19
N ALA A 33 10.77 96.57 -28.83
CA ALA A 33 9.58 96.96 -28.08
C ALA A 33 9.67 96.17 -26.75
N SER A 34 10.04 96.89 -25.69
CA SER A 34 9.94 96.31 -24.34
C SER A 34 8.52 95.97 -24.10
N ALA A 35 8.18 94.62 -24.07
CA ALA A 35 6.92 94.21 -23.56
C ALA A 35 6.77 94.75 -22.15
N THR A 36 5.84 95.70 -21.96
CA THR A 36 5.62 96.37 -20.68
C THR A 36 4.87 95.53 -19.69
N LEU A 37 4.32 94.37 -20.18
CA LEU A 37 3.60 93.42 -19.35
C LEU A 37 4.29 92.05 -19.41
N GLY A 38 4.45 91.43 -18.28
CA GLY A 38 5.08 90.09 -18.17
C GLY A 38 4.36 89.18 -17.22
N ILE A 39 4.39 87.87 -17.53
CA ILE A 39 3.90 86.82 -16.66
C ILE A 39 5.07 85.89 -16.31
N SER A 40 5.23 85.51 -15.05
CA SER A 40 6.25 84.56 -14.62
C SER A 40 5.78 83.74 -13.41
N PRO A 41 6.01 82.46 -13.41
CA PRO A 41 6.55 81.58 -14.45
C PRO A 41 5.52 81.27 -15.52
N SER A 42 5.98 80.81 -16.68
CA SER A 42 5.12 80.38 -17.80
C SER A 42 4.61 78.93 -17.68
N ASN A 43 5.08 78.22 -16.64
CA ASN A 43 4.63 76.89 -16.29
C ASN A 43 4.64 76.65 -14.80
N LEU A 44 3.65 75.91 -14.29
CA LEU A 44 3.60 75.44 -12.91
C LEU A 44 3.46 73.89 -12.93
N ALA A 45 4.35 73.18 -12.23
CA ALA A 45 4.29 71.78 -12.03
C ALA A 45 4.02 71.48 -10.56
N PHE A 46 2.91 70.88 -10.23
CA PHE A 46 2.48 70.64 -8.85
C PHE A 46 3.03 69.32 -8.26
N GLY A 47 3.61 68.43 -9.10
CA GLY A 47 4.04 67.11 -8.68
C GLY A 47 2.86 66.20 -8.37
N ASP A 48 3.10 65.27 -7.44
CA ASP A 48 2.20 64.21 -7.05
C ASP A 48 1.23 64.69 -5.95
N VAL A 49 -0.08 64.51 -6.17
CA VAL A 49 -1.13 64.85 -5.19
C VAL A 49 -2.17 63.73 -5.19
N ASP A 50 -2.57 63.29 -4.03
CA ASP A 50 -3.61 62.23 -3.88
C ASP A 50 -4.95 62.73 -4.48
N VAL A 51 -5.61 61.84 -5.24
CA VAL A 51 -6.96 62.10 -5.79
C VAL A 51 -7.94 62.42 -4.65
N GLY A 52 -8.72 63.48 -4.80
CA GLY A 52 -9.63 63.96 -3.77
C GLY A 52 -9.01 64.86 -2.72
N SER A 53 -7.68 65.08 -2.80
CA SER A 53 -6.95 66.04 -1.97
C SER A 53 -6.51 67.23 -2.79
N SER A 54 -6.08 68.32 -2.11
CA SER A 54 -5.51 69.49 -2.77
C SER A 54 -4.07 69.68 -2.44
N SER A 55 -3.29 70.24 -3.37
CA SER A 55 -1.87 70.54 -3.12
C SER A 55 -1.71 71.43 -1.87
N THR A 56 -0.82 71.07 -0.95
CA THR A 56 -0.68 71.73 0.36
C THR A 56 -0.08 73.13 0.27
N THR A 57 0.59 73.39 -0.81
CA THR A 57 1.20 74.71 -1.08
C THR A 57 0.78 75.28 -2.41
N PRO A 58 0.01 76.37 -2.46
CA PRO A 58 -0.29 77.02 -3.72
C PRO A 58 0.99 77.50 -4.46
N ARG A 59 0.97 77.48 -5.77
CA ARG A 59 2.08 77.99 -6.59
C ARG A 59 1.62 79.22 -7.28
N SER A 60 2.42 80.27 -7.19
CA SER A 60 2.06 81.59 -7.63
C SER A 60 2.58 81.95 -9.02
N VAL A 61 1.72 82.54 -9.81
CA VAL A 61 2.07 83.19 -11.07
C VAL A 61 1.98 84.69 -10.82
N THR A 62 3.01 85.43 -11.13
CA THR A 62 3.09 86.88 -10.97
C THR A 62 2.85 87.54 -12.33
N LEU A 63 1.88 88.43 -12.37
CA LEU A 63 1.66 89.34 -13.47
C LEU A 63 2.30 90.65 -13.09
N SER A 64 3.18 91.18 -13.93
CA SER A 64 3.89 92.43 -13.70
C SER A 64 3.68 93.48 -14.78
N ASN A 65 3.26 94.66 -14.42
CA ASN A 65 3.18 95.79 -15.30
C ASN A 65 4.38 96.67 -15.15
N SER A 66 5.36 96.61 -16.03
CA SER A 66 6.58 97.44 -16.02
C SER A 66 6.41 98.77 -16.73
N SER A 67 5.18 99.07 -17.23
CA SER A 67 4.89 100.40 -17.74
C SER A 67 4.97 101.44 -16.65
N SER A 68 5.64 102.58 -16.94
CA SER A 68 5.74 103.73 -15.99
C SER A 68 4.55 104.64 -16.05
N PHE A 69 3.65 104.46 -17.04
CA PHE A 69 2.62 105.46 -17.34
C PHE A 69 1.20 104.90 -17.51
N TYR A 70 1.03 103.60 -17.90
CA TYR A 70 -0.28 103.04 -18.21
C TYR A 70 -0.64 101.97 -17.22
N SER A 71 -1.87 102.04 -16.74
CA SER A 71 -2.53 100.91 -16.05
C SER A 71 -3.06 99.90 -17.11
N VAL A 72 -2.92 98.57 -16.82
CA VAL A 72 -3.41 97.47 -17.63
C VAL A 72 -4.70 97.04 -17.02
N SER A 73 -5.76 96.80 -17.85
CA SER A 73 -6.99 96.18 -17.38
C SER A 73 -6.91 94.66 -17.54
N ILE A 74 -7.35 93.97 -16.51
CA ILE A 74 -7.48 92.47 -16.50
C ILE A 74 -8.97 92.15 -16.72
N THR A 75 -9.31 91.51 -17.83
CA THR A 75 -10.70 91.27 -18.20
C THR A 75 -11.17 89.81 -17.82
N SER A 76 -10.24 88.86 -17.78
CA SER A 76 -10.52 87.55 -17.25
C SER A 76 -9.25 86.87 -16.71
N ILE A 77 -9.45 86.03 -15.74
CA ILE A 77 -8.51 85.02 -15.25
C ILE A 77 -9.27 83.73 -15.27
N ASP A 78 -8.88 82.86 -16.17
CA ASP A 78 -9.56 81.58 -16.39
C ASP A 78 -8.60 80.43 -16.14
N ILE A 79 -9.08 79.37 -15.51
CA ILE A 79 -8.31 78.15 -15.27
C ILE A 79 -9.02 76.97 -15.84
N THR A 80 -8.27 76.02 -16.37
CA THR A 80 -8.80 74.74 -16.89
C THR A 80 -8.11 73.57 -16.23
N GLY A 81 -8.76 72.40 -16.25
CA GLY A 81 -8.29 71.18 -15.61
C GLY A 81 -8.63 71.15 -14.13
N ASP A 82 -8.04 70.20 -13.41
CA ASP A 82 -8.27 69.96 -11.98
C ASP A 82 -7.46 70.94 -11.10
N PHE A 83 -7.55 72.24 -11.45
CA PHE A 83 -6.84 73.33 -10.79
C PHE A 83 -7.80 74.40 -10.36
N ASP A 84 -7.58 75.00 -9.23
CA ASP A 84 -8.26 76.20 -8.69
C ASP A 84 -7.30 77.35 -8.44
N PHE A 85 -7.83 78.53 -8.42
CA PHE A 85 -6.98 79.65 -8.13
C PHE A 85 -7.63 80.67 -7.17
N THR A 86 -6.77 81.37 -6.49
CA THR A 86 -7.08 82.61 -5.76
C THR A 86 -6.18 83.73 -6.26
N THR A 87 -6.66 84.97 -6.25
CA THR A 87 -5.84 86.06 -6.77
C THR A 87 -6.03 87.36 -5.98
N ASN A 88 -4.96 88.12 -5.95
CA ASN A 88 -5.02 89.47 -5.49
C ASN A 88 -4.99 90.51 -6.67
N CYS A 89 -5.11 90.03 -7.91
CA CYS A 89 -5.23 90.85 -9.07
C CYS A 89 -6.61 91.55 -9.09
N GLY A 90 -6.66 92.82 -9.07
CA GLY A 90 -7.90 93.61 -9.32
C GLY A 90 -8.14 93.81 -10.80
N ASP A 91 -9.23 94.49 -11.16
CA ASP A 91 -9.59 94.79 -12.56
C ASP A 91 -8.53 95.63 -13.30
N PHE A 92 -7.67 96.26 -12.59
CA PHE A 92 -6.57 97.11 -13.12
C PHE A 92 -5.26 96.84 -12.40
N LEU A 93 -4.18 96.71 -13.15
CA LEU A 93 -2.81 96.69 -12.60
C LEU A 93 -2.11 98.04 -12.89
N ALA A 94 -1.85 98.80 -11.83
CA ALA A 94 -1.25 100.11 -11.90
C ALA A 94 0.16 100.08 -12.52
N PRO A 95 0.71 101.26 -12.96
CA PRO A 95 2.09 101.34 -13.43
C PRO A 95 3.09 100.83 -12.37
N ASN A 96 4.08 100.07 -12.81
CA ASN A 96 5.09 99.41 -11.96
C ASN A 96 4.52 98.52 -10.84
N ALA A 97 3.28 98.08 -10.95
CA ALA A 97 2.67 97.18 -9.97
C ALA A 97 2.77 95.67 -10.43
N THR A 98 2.67 94.85 -9.43
CA THR A 98 2.57 93.40 -9.62
C THR A 98 1.36 92.82 -8.87
N CYS A 99 0.77 91.75 -9.39
CA CYS A 99 -0.20 90.94 -8.65
C CYS A 99 0.09 89.47 -8.84
N THR A 100 -0.50 88.63 -8.01
CA THR A 100 -0.28 87.21 -8.01
C THR A 100 -1.59 86.45 -8.19
N VAL A 101 -1.49 85.38 -8.93
CA VAL A 101 -2.53 84.29 -9.02
C VAL A 101 -1.92 83.07 -8.37
N ASP A 102 -2.48 82.68 -7.26
CA ASP A 102 -2.07 81.52 -6.51
C ASP A 102 -2.92 80.32 -6.95
N VAL A 103 -2.31 79.27 -7.56
CA VAL A 103 -2.94 78.15 -8.11
C VAL A 103 -2.75 76.96 -7.17
N THR A 104 -3.80 76.20 -6.97
CA THR A 104 -3.81 74.87 -6.27
C THR A 104 -4.19 73.78 -7.25
N PHE A 105 -3.65 72.56 -7.06
CA PHE A 105 -3.96 71.38 -7.83
C PHE A 105 -4.81 70.44 -6.96
N SER A 106 -6.00 70.04 -7.50
CA SER A 106 -6.97 69.19 -6.80
C SER A 106 -7.44 68.05 -7.71
N PRO A 107 -6.58 67.04 -7.94
CA PRO A 107 -6.88 65.98 -8.92
C PRO A 107 -8.15 65.21 -8.60
N GLN A 108 -9.02 65.01 -9.57
CA GLN A 108 -10.24 64.23 -9.50
C GLN A 108 -10.06 62.83 -10.12
N SER A 109 -8.94 62.60 -10.84
CA SER A 109 -8.58 61.32 -11.46
C SER A 109 -7.09 61.04 -11.35
N SER A 110 -6.69 59.78 -11.44
CA SER A 110 -5.31 59.36 -11.43
C SER A 110 -4.58 59.64 -12.74
N GLY A 111 -3.26 59.79 -12.67
CA GLY A 111 -2.37 59.95 -13.82
C GLY A 111 -1.95 61.40 -14.05
N GLU A 112 -1.29 61.61 -15.18
CA GLU A 112 -0.83 62.95 -15.58
C GLU A 112 -2.03 63.83 -15.98
N LEU A 113 -2.17 64.94 -15.28
CA LEU A 113 -3.23 65.92 -15.50
C LEU A 113 -2.61 67.27 -15.91
N ALA A 114 -3.22 67.88 -16.89
CA ALA A 114 -2.79 69.13 -17.45
C ALA A 114 -3.91 70.17 -17.44
N GLY A 115 -3.51 71.41 -17.27
CA GLY A 115 -4.42 72.55 -17.33
C GLY A 115 -3.71 73.79 -17.85
N ALA A 116 -4.43 74.89 -17.85
CA ALA A 116 -3.90 76.19 -18.24
C ALA A 116 -4.55 77.29 -17.41
N LEU A 117 -3.73 78.20 -16.89
CA LEU A 117 -4.14 79.45 -16.34
C LEU A 117 -4.01 80.51 -17.46
N THR A 118 -5.09 81.14 -17.83
CA THR A 118 -5.13 82.16 -18.87
C THR A 118 -5.56 83.48 -18.26
N ILE A 119 -4.71 84.46 -18.46
CA ILE A 119 -5.00 85.85 -18.03
C ILE A 119 -5.12 86.70 -19.28
N ALA A 120 -6.25 87.34 -19.45
CA ALA A 120 -6.51 88.21 -20.58
C ALA A 120 -6.92 89.57 -20.15
N GLY A 121 -6.62 90.55 -20.99
CA GLY A 121 -6.93 91.90 -20.67
C GLY A 121 -6.58 92.88 -21.79
N ASP A 122 -6.58 94.18 -21.48
CA ASP A 122 -6.23 95.23 -22.41
C ASP A 122 -5.05 96.00 -21.90
N ASP A 123 -3.95 96.08 -22.69
CA ASP A 123 -2.70 96.81 -22.37
C ASP A 123 -2.55 98.01 -23.29
N PRO A 124 -2.88 99.18 -22.80
CA PRO A 124 -2.78 100.44 -23.58
C PRO A 124 -1.38 100.73 -24.11
N SER A 125 -0.34 100.08 -23.59
CA SER A 125 1.06 100.27 -24.00
C SER A 125 1.46 99.51 -25.27
N LEU A 126 0.69 98.49 -25.71
CA LEU A 126 1.04 97.65 -26.84
C LEU A 126 1.06 98.32 -28.20
N ASP A 127 0.30 99.40 -28.42
CA ASP A 127 0.44 100.26 -29.61
C ASP A 127 -0.11 101.68 -29.40
N ALA A 128 0.81 102.61 -29.07
CA ALA A 128 0.50 103.98 -28.78
C ALA A 128 0.04 104.81 -30.00
N THR A 129 0.05 104.20 -31.22
CA THR A 129 -0.30 104.86 -32.47
C THR A 129 -1.71 104.54 -32.98
N ARG A 130 -2.45 103.72 -32.33
CA ARG A 130 -3.84 103.34 -32.70
C ARG A 130 -4.90 104.09 -31.92
N PRO A 131 -6.01 104.45 -32.53
CA PRO A 131 -7.10 105.16 -31.84
C PRO A 131 -7.63 104.32 -30.64
N ALA A 132 -8.05 105.00 -29.56
CA ALA A 132 -8.49 104.37 -28.29
C ALA A 132 -9.68 103.41 -28.38
N THR A 133 -10.24 103.15 -29.58
CA THR A 133 -11.36 102.29 -29.87
C THR A 133 -10.96 100.88 -30.37
N ALA A 134 -9.65 100.54 -30.52
CA ALA A 134 -9.21 99.24 -30.98
C ALA A 134 -8.63 98.49 -29.72
N ALA A 135 -9.23 97.38 -29.41
CA ALA A 135 -8.83 96.54 -28.34
C ALA A 135 -7.35 96.13 -28.50
N ARG A 136 -6.53 96.40 -27.46
CA ARG A 136 -5.09 96.06 -27.35
C ARG A 136 -4.92 94.90 -26.48
N LEU A 137 -5.65 93.77 -26.90
CA LEU A 137 -5.79 92.59 -26.06
C LEU A 137 -4.48 91.81 -25.89
N PHE A 138 -4.19 91.46 -24.70
CA PHE A 138 -3.18 90.47 -24.38
C PHE A 138 -3.83 89.18 -23.86
N THR A 139 -3.16 88.13 -24.08
CA THR A 139 -3.51 86.83 -23.47
C THR A 139 -2.22 86.12 -23.08
N PHE A 140 -2.06 85.87 -21.79
CA PHE A 140 -0.96 85.07 -21.28
C PHE A 140 -1.52 83.68 -20.82
N THR A 141 -0.79 82.66 -21.17
CA THR A 141 -1.13 81.33 -20.73
C THR A 141 0.06 80.75 -19.96
N THR A 142 -0.21 80.28 -18.76
CA THR A 142 0.72 79.46 -17.94
C THR A 142 0.20 78.01 -18.01
N THR A 143 1.08 77.16 -18.43
CA THR A 143 0.76 75.74 -18.44
C THR A 143 0.83 75.16 -17.05
N LEU A 144 -0.16 74.33 -16.70
CA LEU A 144 -0.27 73.66 -15.40
C LEU A 144 -0.14 72.16 -15.59
N SER A 145 0.60 71.53 -14.71
CA SER A 145 0.72 70.05 -14.72
C SER A 145 0.82 69.47 -13.32
N GLY A 146 0.29 68.33 -13.11
CA GLY A 146 0.37 67.56 -11.86
C GLY A 146 0.03 66.10 -12.11
N VAL A 147 0.30 65.25 -11.16
CA VAL A 147 -0.02 63.82 -11.21
C VAL A 147 -1.01 63.53 -10.10
N GLY A 148 -2.18 63.06 -10.45
CA GLY A 148 -3.13 62.48 -9.48
C GLY A 148 -2.70 61.09 -9.06
N LEU A 149 -2.49 60.89 -7.75
CA LEU A 149 -2.13 59.59 -7.19
C LEU A 149 -3.40 58.84 -6.72
N GLN A 150 -3.59 57.63 -7.19
CA GLN A 150 -4.68 56.74 -6.74
C GLN A 150 -4.30 55.27 -6.92
N GLY A 151 -4.46 54.47 -5.89
CA GLY A 151 -4.43 53.02 -5.99
C GLY A 151 -5.75 52.49 -6.57
N GLU A 152 -5.70 51.57 -7.49
CA GLU A 152 -6.86 50.96 -8.09
C GLU A 152 -6.79 49.44 -8.05
N VAL A 153 -7.80 48.78 -7.42
CA VAL A 153 -7.86 47.34 -7.32
C VAL A 153 -8.47 46.75 -8.58
N SER A 154 -7.73 45.87 -9.21
CA SER A 154 -8.22 45.03 -10.28
C SER A 154 -8.25 43.59 -9.86
N VAL A 155 -9.39 42.97 -9.97
CA VAL A 155 -9.63 41.52 -9.78
C VAL A 155 -10.38 41.01 -11.01
N PRO A 156 -9.73 40.28 -11.91
CA PRO A 156 -10.33 39.83 -13.16
C PRO A 156 -11.49 38.85 -12.95
N SER A 157 -11.45 38.09 -11.85
CA SER A 157 -12.48 37.08 -11.55
C SER A 157 -13.79 37.76 -11.11
N THR A 158 -14.87 37.44 -11.80
CA THR A 158 -16.21 37.92 -11.46
C THR A 158 -17.00 36.94 -10.63
N GLU A 159 -16.63 35.65 -10.67
CA GLU A 159 -17.22 34.54 -9.94
C GLU A 159 -16.20 33.40 -9.88
N LEU A 160 -16.22 32.57 -8.88
CA LEU A 160 -15.47 31.32 -8.78
C LEU A 160 -16.43 30.16 -8.64
N ASP A 161 -16.41 29.26 -9.62
CA ASP A 161 -17.16 28.02 -9.61
C ASP A 161 -16.19 26.84 -9.42
N PHE A 162 -16.36 26.12 -8.33
CA PHE A 162 -15.58 24.92 -7.99
C PHE A 162 -16.13 23.65 -8.66
N GLY A 163 -17.27 23.77 -9.38
CA GLY A 163 -17.92 22.63 -9.99
C GLY A 163 -18.49 21.66 -8.96
N SER A 164 -18.38 20.36 -9.25
CA SER A 164 -18.81 19.30 -8.36
C SER A 164 -17.65 18.82 -7.51
N VAL A 165 -17.78 18.92 -6.19
CA VAL A 165 -16.80 18.45 -5.21
C VAL A 165 -17.49 17.49 -4.26
N SER A 166 -16.93 16.30 -4.03
CA SER A 166 -17.52 15.31 -3.13
C SER A 166 -17.64 15.86 -1.71
N VAL A 167 -18.72 15.55 -1.04
CA VAL A 167 -18.91 15.90 0.38
C VAL A 167 -17.74 15.38 1.21
N ASN A 168 -17.20 16.24 2.08
CA ASN A 168 -16.00 16.04 2.88
C ASN A 168 -14.66 15.99 2.11
N ALA A 169 -14.65 16.10 0.78
CA ALA A 169 -13.42 16.32 0.03
C ALA A 169 -12.98 17.79 0.06
N GLN A 170 -11.69 18.01 0.01
CA GLN A 170 -11.09 19.35 -0.17
C GLN A 170 -10.86 19.57 -1.66
N SER A 171 -11.41 20.66 -2.22
CA SER A 171 -11.12 21.03 -3.62
C SER A 171 -9.66 21.48 -3.80
N ASP A 172 -9.18 21.39 -5.03
CA ASP A 172 -7.99 22.11 -5.42
C ASP A 172 -8.20 23.63 -5.23
N PRO A 173 -7.17 24.37 -4.84
CA PRO A 173 -7.29 25.82 -4.66
C PRO A 173 -7.38 26.55 -6.01
N ILE A 174 -8.38 27.43 -6.16
CA ILE A 174 -8.48 28.33 -7.30
C ILE A 174 -7.74 29.63 -6.96
N GLN A 175 -6.82 30.03 -7.84
CA GLN A 175 -6.07 31.24 -7.68
C GLN A 175 -6.85 32.47 -8.19
N VAL A 176 -6.98 33.49 -7.35
CA VAL A 176 -7.57 34.79 -7.67
C VAL A 176 -6.46 35.85 -7.63
N PRO A 177 -6.00 36.33 -8.77
CA PRO A 177 -5.01 37.40 -8.80
C PRO A 177 -5.65 38.73 -8.43
N ILE A 178 -4.99 39.48 -7.59
CA ILE A 178 -5.30 40.87 -7.24
C ILE A 178 -4.15 41.74 -7.74
N SER A 179 -4.45 42.81 -8.41
CA SER A 179 -3.43 43.76 -8.87
C SER A 179 -3.83 45.19 -8.57
N ASN A 180 -2.86 46.01 -8.25
CA ASN A 180 -3.02 47.44 -8.17
C ASN A 180 -2.68 48.04 -9.54
N THR A 181 -3.71 48.41 -10.32
CA THR A 181 -3.55 49.02 -11.63
C THR A 181 -3.39 50.55 -11.56
N GLY A 182 -3.49 51.11 -10.38
CA GLY A 182 -3.29 52.51 -10.13
C GLY A 182 -1.80 52.92 -10.08
N ASN A 183 -1.57 54.18 -9.82
CA ASN A 183 -0.24 54.78 -9.75
C ASN A 183 0.20 55.19 -8.32
N ALA A 184 -0.56 54.76 -7.32
CA ALA A 184 -0.25 54.91 -5.90
C ALA A 184 -0.49 53.62 -5.13
N PRO A 185 0.07 53.45 -3.93
CA PRO A 185 -0.19 52.25 -3.12
C PRO A 185 -1.65 52.07 -2.76
N LEU A 186 -2.11 50.80 -2.80
CA LEU A 186 -3.41 50.33 -2.39
C LEU A 186 -3.28 49.59 -1.07
N SER A 187 -4.01 49.99 -0.04
CA SER A 187 -4.05 49.24 1.23
C SER A 187 -5.07 48.13 1.16
N ILE A 188 -4.66 46.92 1.59
CA ILE A 188 -5.54 45.76 1.75
C ILE A 188 -5.72 45.51 3.26
N SER A 189 -6.91 45.70 3.78
CA SER A 189 -7.20 45.65 5.22
C SER A 189 -7.67 44.27 5.67
N SER A 190 -8.37 43.52 4.81
CA SER A 190 -8.78 42.13 5.07
C SER A 190 -9.18 41.42 3.81
N ILE A 191 -8.94 40.10 3.81
CA ILE A 191 -9.41 39.16 2.81
C ILE A 191 -10.14 38.03 3.56
N THR A 192 -11.43 37.88 3.34
CA THR A 192 -12.27 36.94 4.06
C THR A 192 -13.15 36.12 3.12
N VAL A 193 -13.45 34.89 3.49
CA VAL A 193 -14.41 34.03 2.78
C VAL A 193 -15.48 33.54 3.75
N THR A 194 -16.63 33.23 3.22
CA THR A 194 -17.73 32.58 3.98
C THR A 194 -17.50 31.07 4.08
N ALA A 195 -17.80 30.45 5.23
CA ALA A 195 -17.76 29.00 5.34
C ALA A 195 -18.77 28.34 4.37
N PRO A 196 -18.47 27.15 3.80
CA PRO A 196 -17.34 26.25 4.08
C PRO A 196 -16.08 26.53 3.22
N PHE A 197 -16.00 27.69 2.59
CA PHE A 197 -14.83 28.09 1.83
C PHE A 197 -13.69 28.52 2.76
N THR A 198 -12.47 28.25 2.35
CA THR A 198 -11.24 28.66 3.04
C THR A 198 -10.32 29.39 2.08
N GLN A 199 -9.47 30.25 2.58
CA GLN A 199 -8.50 30.95 1.76
C GLN A 199 -7.13 31.06 2.41
N THR A 200 -6.12 31.12 1.59
CA THR A 200 -4.77 31.57 1.92
C THR A 200 -4.34 32.63 0.90
N ASN A 201 -3.47 33.56 1.27
CA ASN A 201 -3.02 34.58 0.35
C ASN A 201 -1.58 35.03 0.69
N ASP A 202 -0.92 35.63 -0.30
CA ASP A 202 0.40 36.25 -0.18
C ASP A 202 0.35 37.80 -0.25
N CYS A 203 -0.86 38.37 -0.06
CA CYS A 203 -1.07 39.82 -0.19
C CYS A 203 -0.48 40.56 0.98
N PRO A 204 0.40 41.57 0.73
CA PRO A 204 0.87 42.47 1.76
C PRO A 204 -0.23 43.46 2.18
N ASP A 205 -0.09 44.09 3.35
CA ASP A 205 -1.02 45.12 3.84
C ASP A 205 -1.09 46.35 2.90
N ALA A 206 -0.08 46.57 2.10
CA ALA A 206 -0.02 47.62 1.09
C ALA A 206 0.56 47.05 -0.22
N LEU A 207 -0.18 47.22 -1.31
CA LEU A 207 0.19 46.81 -2.65
C LEU A 207 0.67 48.02 -3.45
N ASP A 208 1.95 48.06 -3.77
CA ASP A 208 2.55 49.17 -4.52
C ASP A 208 1.93 49.31 -5.92
N ALA A 209 2.10 50.45 -6.56
CA ALA A 209 1.62 50.71 -7.92
C ALA A 209 2.17 49.67 -8.91
N GLY A 210 1.30 49.02 -9.63
CA GLY A 210 1.62 47.95 -10.61
C GLY A 210 1.98 46.61 -9.99
N ALA A 211 1.99 46.48 -8.65
CA ALA A 211 2.21 45.20 -7.99
C ALA A 211 0.93 44.35 -7.95
N GLY A 212 1.13 43.05 -7.76
CA GLY A 212 0.06 42.07 -7.61
C GLY A 212 0.35 41.03 -6.54
N CYS A 213 -0.70 40.41 -6.07
CA CYS A 213 -0.65 39.27 -5.14
C CYS A 213 -1.76 38.25 -5.53
N ALA A 214 -1.79 37.12 -4.87
CA ALA A 214 -2.75 36.07 -5.15
C ALA A 214 -3.49 35.61 -3.88
N VAL A 215 -4.78 35.34 -4.05
CA VAL A 215 -5.60 34.65 -3.06
C VAL A 215 -5.90 33.26 -3.61
N PHE A 216 -5.69 32.24 -2.80
CA PHE A 216 -5.99 30.87 -3.11
C PHE A 216 -7.23 30.45 -2.31
N VAL A 217 -8.32 30.17 -3.00
CA VAL A 217 -9.58 29.77 -2.38
C VAL A 217 -9.82 28.29 -2.62
N SER A 218 -10.21 27.57 -1.61
CA SER A 218 -10.61 26.17 -1.67
C SER A 218 -11.88 25.96 -0.87
N VAL A 219 -12.56 24.85 -1.10
CA VAL A 219 -13.81 24.52 -0.42
C VAL A 219 -13.83 23.03 -0.01
N LYS A 220 -14.47 22.77 1.12
CA LYS A 220 -14.81 21.43 1.59
C LYS A 220 -16.31 21.39 1.89
N PRO A 221 -17.14 20.92 0.94
CA PRO A 221 -18.58 20.79 1.18
C PRO A 221 -18.87 19.85 2.34
N GLU A 222 -19.73 20.24 3.27
CA GLU A 222 -20.15 19.41 4.41
C GLU A 222 -21.50 18.72 4.17
N SER A 223 -22.18 19.06 3.07
CA SER A 223 -23.48 18.49 2.69
C SER A 223 -23.64 18.47 1.18
N PRO A 224 -24.45 17.54 0.63
CA PRO A 224 -24.75 17.52 -0.80
C PRO A 224 -25.64 18.70 -1.21
N GLY A 225 -25.56 19.08 -2.48
CA GLY A 225 -26.30 20.16 -3.12
C GLY A 225 -25.49 21.43 -3.33
N ASP A 226 -26.14 22.46 -3.89
CA ASP A 226 -25.48 23.71 -4.26
C ASP A 226 -25.23 24.59 -3.03
N ILE A 227 -23.98 24.95 -2.87
CA ILE A 227 -23.49 25.79 -1.78
C ILE A 227 -22.91 27.07 -2.40
N SER A 228 -23.33 28.21 -1.88
CA SER A 228 -22.82 29.50 -2.32
C SER A 228 -22.16 30.27 -1.19
N GLY A 229 -21.19 31.08 -1.55
CA GLY A 229 -20.47 31.93 -0.62
C GLY A 229 -19.91 33.16 -1.28
N SER A 230 -19.01 33.86 -0.61
CA SER A 230 -18.35 35.03 -1.14
C SER A 230 -16.90 35.15 -0.64
N LEU A 231 -16.02 35.58 -1.52
CA LEU A 231 -14.70 36.13 -1.18
C LEU A 231 -14.84 37.66 -1.11
N THR A 232 -14.54 38.25 0.03
CA THR A 232 -14.58 39.68 0.27
C THR A 232 -13.21 40.23 0.50
N ILE A 233 -12.79 41.19 -0.33
CA ILE A 233 -11.53 41.91 -0.25
C ILE A 233 -11.87 43.35 0.18
N ASN A 234 -11.40 43.76 1.35
CA ASN A 234 -11.54 45.10 1.86
C ASN A 234 -10.20 45.82 1.83
N GLY A 235 -10.22 47.09 1.52
CA GLY A 235 -9.05 47.89 1.45
C GLY A 235 -9.39 49.40 1.46
N SER A 236 -8.41 50.21 1.15
CA SER A 236 -8.61 51.65 0.96
C SER A 236 -7.55 52.21 0.00
N ASN A 237 -7.95 53.21 -0.70
CA ASN A 237 -7.05 54.05 -1.51
C ASN A 237 -7.18 55.51 -1.11
N GLN A 238 -6.59 56.41 -1.88
CA GLN A 238 -6.57 57.85 -1.64
C GLN A 238 -7.98 58.48 -1.64
N SER A 239 -8.95 57.82 -2.32
CA SER A 239 -10.35 58.29 -2.37
C SER A 239 -11.22 57.68 -1.27
N GLY A 240 -10.72 56.74 -0.46
CA GLY A 240 -11.47 56.14 0.65
C GLY A 240 -11.50 54.62 0.66
N ALA A 241 -12.46 54.08 1.38
CA ALA A 241 -12.62 52.63 1.53
C ALA A 241 -13.06 51.94 0.21
N LEU A 242 -12.49 50.78 -0.04
CA LEU A 242 -12.80 49.92 -1.20
C LEU A 242 -13.26 48.56 -0.69
N GLN A 243 -14.24 48.00 -1.37
CA GLN A 243 -14.66 46.64 -1.14
C GLN A 243 -14.89 45.91 -2.50
N ARG A 244 -14.37 44.73 -2.62
CA ARG A 244 -14.64 43.81 -3.75
C ARG A 244 -15.21 42.52 -3.25
N ILE A 245 -16.32 42.08 -3.78
CA ILE A 245 -17.01 40.85 -3.45
C ILE A 245 -17.04 39.97 -4.69
N ILE A 246 -16.62 38.71 -4.58
CA ILE A 246 -16.61 37.72 -5.64
C ILE A 246 -17.47 36.56 -5.16
N PRO A 247 -18.55 36.22 -5.83
CA PRO A 247 -19.37 35.05 -5.56
C PRO A 247 -18.56 33.76 -5.69
N LEU A 248 -18.83 32.81 -4.79
CA LEU A 248 -18.23 31.48 -4.76
C LEU A 248 -19.35 30.47 -4.88
N LEU A 249 -19.21 29.48 -5.79
CA LEU A 249 -20.19 28.43 -6.03
C LEU A 249 -19.50 27.06 -5.99
N VAL A 250 -20.19 26.09 -5.44
CA VAL A 250 -19.80 24.68 -5.46
C VAL A 250 -21.04 23.79 -5.37
N SER A 251 -21.07 22.67 -6.07
CA SER A 251 -22.08 21.63 -5.88
C SER A 251 -21.47 20.46 -5.10
N GLY A 252 -21.93 20.26 -3.86
CA GLY A 252 -21.54 19.12 -3.04
C GLY A 252 -22.11 17.82 -3.62
N ALA A 253 -21.28 16.94 -4.16
CA ALA A 253 -21.69 15.62 -4.61
C ALA A 253 -21.63 14.63 -3.44
N PRO A 254 -22.65 13.78 -3.24
CA PRO A 254 -22.54 12.69 -2.27
C PRO A 254 -21.43 11.73 -2.71
N ALA A 255 -20.69 11.15 -1.75
CA ALA A 255 -19.81 10.05 -2.03
C ALA A 255 -20.63 8.92 -2.67
N ALA A 256 -20.08 8.29 -3.69
CA ALA A 256 -20.80 7.27 -4.46
C ALA A 256 -19.98 5.99 -4.52
N THR A 257 -20.64 4.87 -4.23
CA THR A 257 -20.12 3.53 -4.54
C THR A 257 -20.92 2.92 -5.66
N SER A 258 -20.29 2.13 -6.50
CA SER A 258 -20.94 1.31 -7.52
C SER A 258 -20.66 -0.17 -7.27
N VAL A 259 -21.62 -1.00 -7.70
CA VAL A 259 -21.47 -2.45 -7.66
C VAL A 259 -21.60 -3.02 -9.07
N SER A 260 -20.78 -3.96 -9.43
CA SER A 260 -20.80 -4.62 -10.71
C SER A 260 -20.50 -6.11 -10.59
N PRO A 261 -21.36 -6.99 -11.12
CA PRO A 261 -22.64 -6.73 -11.78
C PRO A 261 -23.73 -6.25 -10.81
N ALA A 262 -24.77 -5.63 -11.35
CA ALA A 262 -25.90 -5.09 -10.56
C ALA A 262 -26.86 -6.18 -10.07
N SER A 263 -26.72 -7.43 -10.48
CA SER A 263 -27.46 -8.62 -10.04
C SER A 263 -26.67 -9.85 -10.34
N LEU A 264 -26.82 -10.90 -9.54
CA LEU A 264 -26.28 -12.22 -9.80
C LEU A 264 -27.40 -13.22 -10.11
N SER A 265 -27.15 -14.04 -11.14
CA SER A 265 -27.99 -15.17 -11.47
C SER A 265 -27.13 -16.43 -11.50
N PHE A 266 -27.33 -17.29 -10.54
CA PHE A 266 -26.55 -18.50 -10.39
C PHE A 266 -27.00 -19.58 -11.35
N PRO A 267 -26.08 -20.41 -11.87
CA PRO A 267 -26.43 -21.62 -12.59
C PRO A 267 -27.38 -22.50 -11.76
N GLN A 268 -28.01 -23.45 -12.43
CA GLN A 268 -28.86 -24.41 -11.72
C GLN A 268 -28.00 -25.26 -10.78
N SER A 269 -28.32 -25.24 -9.49
CA SER A 269 -27.76 -26.12 -8.47
C SER A 269 -28.81 -27.17 -8.03
N VAL A 270 -28.37 -28.18 -7.32
CA VAL A 270 -29.29 -29.08 -6.63
C VAL A 270 -29.57 -28.58 -5.23
N SER A 271 -30.74 -28.87 -4.67
CA SER A 271 -31.02 -28.60 -3.26
C SER A 271 -30.05 -29.36 -2.35
N GLY A 272 -29.45 -28.72 -1.37
CA GLY A 272 -28.37 -29.27 -0.54
C GLY A 272 -26.97 -29.14 -1.10
N GLY A 273 -26.81 -28.70 -2.37
CA GLY A 273 -25.51 -28.44 -3.00
C GLY A 273 -25.10 -26.95 -2.93
N GLN A 274 -23.89 -26.68 -3.40
CA GLN A 274 -23.37 -25.31 -3.53
C GLN A 274 -23.06 -25.01 -5.00
N SER A 275 -23.18 -23.74 -5.38
CA SER A 275 -22.73 -23.28 -6.69
C SER A 275 -21.27 -22.85 -6.65
N ASP A 276 -20.65 -22.78 -7.82
CA ASP A 276 -19.41 -21.99 -7.94
C ASP A 276 -19.65 -20.54 -7.51
N PRO A 277 -18.65 -19.89 -6.88
CA PRO A 277 -18.76 -18.51 -6.44
C PRO A 277 -18.90 -17.56 -7.63
N LEU A 278 -19.80 -16.58 -7.52
CA LEU A 278 -19.91 -15.47 -8.45
C LEU A 278 -19.44 -14.18 -7.77
N THR A 279 -18.66 -13.41 -8.49
CA THR A 279 -18.00 -12.20 -7.93
C THR A 279 -18.82 -10.95 -8.19
N VAL A 280 -18.96 -10.11 -7.17
CA VAL A 280 -19.44 -8.72 -7.24
C VAL A 280 -18.28 -7.81 -6.85
N THR A 281 -17.96 -6.87 -7.71
CA THR A 281 -16.98 -5.83 -7.42
C THR A 281 -17.67 -4.61 -6.83
N LEU A 282 -17.25 -4.17 -5.65
CA LEU A 282 -17.60 -2.88 -5.04
C LEU A 282 -16.50 -1.88 -5.35
N GLU A 283 -16.85 -0.74 -5.94
CA GLU A 283 -15.90 0.31 -6.34
C GLU A 283 -16.29 1.65 -5.72
N ASN A 284 -15.32 2.36 -5.16
CA ASN A 284 -15.48 3.74 -4.74
C ASN A 284 -15.27 4.68 -5.91
N GLN A 285 -16.35 5.29 -6.41
CA GLN A 285 -16.32 6.25 -7.52
C GLN A 285 -16.16 7.71 -7.08
N SER A 286 -16.02 7.95 -5.78
CA SER A 286 -15.81 9.28 -5.24
C SER A 286 -14.32 9.59 -5.02
N ASP A 287 -14.00 10.85 -4.89
CA ASP A 287 -12.65 11.36 -4.58
C ASP A 287 -12.35 11.38 -3.07
N VAL A 288 -13.22 10.81 -2.25
CA VAL A 288 -13.03 10.62 -0.80
C VAL A 288 -13.08 9.14 -0.44
N PRO A 289 -12.36 8.73 0.64
CA PRO A 289 -12.50 7.39 1.17
C PRO A 289 -13.93 7.10 1.65
N VAL A 290 -14.41 5.89 1.39
CA VAL A 290 -15.71 5.38 1.84
C VAL A 290 -15.48 4.26 2.84
N SER A 291 -16.09 4.36 4.02
CA SER A 291 -16.00 3.33 5.06
C SER A 291 -17.04 2.24 4.83
N LEU A 292 -16.62 1.00 4.81
CA LEU A 292 -17.48 -0.17 4.76
C LEU A 292 -18.01 -0.48 6.16
N LEU A 293 -19.32 -0.62 6.31
CA LEU A 293 -19.99 -0.89 7.59
C LEU A 293 -20.41 -2.35 7.72
N SER A 294 -20.96 -2.95 6.66
CA SER A 294 -21.30 -4.36 6.61
C SER A 294 -21.48 -4.85 5.19
N ILE A 295 -21.28 -6.17 5.01
CA ILE A 295 -21.65 -6.93 3.81
C ILE A 295 -22.44 -8.14 4.29
N ASP A 296 -23.72 -8.19 3.96
CA ASP A 296 -24.65 -9.22 4.44
C ASP A 296 -25.37 -9.87 3.27
N THR A 297 -25.69 -11.17 3.38
CA THR A 297 -26.52 -11.89 2.43
C THR A 297 -27.88 -12.26 3.04
N GLU A 298 -28.92 -12.26 2.23
CA GLU A 298 -30.25 -12.74 2.59
C GLU A 298 -30.65 -13.92 1.70
N GLY A 299 -31.35 -14.90 2.28
CA GLY A 299 -31.77 -16.12 1.59
C GLY A 299 -30.70 -17.21 1.64
N ASP A 300 -30.81 -18.17 0.75
CA ASP A 300 -29.89 -19.32 0.66
C ASP A 300 -28.59 -18.94 -0.07
N PHE A 301 -27.92 -17.88 0.39
CA PHE A 301 -26.70 -17.36 -0.17
C PHE A 301 -25.70 -17.03 0.93
N THR A 302 -24.45 -17.34 0.70
CA THR A 302 -23.34 -16.98 1.58
C THR A 302 -22.35 -16.07 0.86
N GLN A 303 -21.54 -15.31 1.57
CA GLN A 303 -20.52 -14.47 0.95
C GLN A 303 -19.19 -14.55 1.70
N SER A 304 -18.11 -14.41 0.96
CA SER A 304 -16.77 -14.09 1.45
C SER A 304 -16.23 -12.90 0.68
N ASN A 305 -15.32 -12.13 1.25
CA ASN A 305 -14.82 -10.93 0.60
C ASN A 305 -13.41 -10.56 1.05
N ASN A 306 -12.71 -9.81 0.18
CA ASN A 306 -11.41 -9.24 0.48
C ASN A 306 -11.47 -7.71 0.75
N CYS A 307 -12.65 -7.18 1.12
CA CYS A 307 -12.88 -5.76 1.24
C CYS A 307 -12.22 -5.18 2.49
N PRO A 308 -11.37 -4.14 2.34
CA PRO A 308 -10.81 -3.42 3.47
C PRO A 308 -11.91 -2.63 4.21
N ALA A 309 -11.71 -2.34 5.48
CA ALA A 309 -12.63 -1.52 6.27
C ALA A 309 -12.90 -0.13 5.66
N GLN A 310 -12.05 0.34 4.75
CA GLN A 310 -12.18 1.61 4.06
C GLN A 310 -11.61 1.52 2.63
N LEU A 311 -12.48 1.76 1.63
CA LEU A 311 -12.07 1.92 0.23
C LEU A 311 -11.54 3.33 0.01
N MET A 312 -10.33 3.46 -0.50
CA MET A 312 -9.70 4.75 -0.79
C MET A 312 -10.39 5.43 -1.98
N SER A 313 -10.01 6.66 -2.28
CA SER A 313 -10.63 7.46 -3.33
C SER A 313 -10.27 7.00 -4.76
N ASN A 314 -11.16 7.30 -5.74
CA ASN A 314 -10.91 7.19 -7.18
C ASN A 314 -10.62 5.78 -7.73
N GLY A 315 -11.62 4.91 -7.67
CA GLY A 315 -11.58 3.62 -8.34
C GLY A 315 -10.94 2.51 -7.52
N ASP A 316 -10.70 2.74 -6.23
CA ASP A 316 -10.35 1.66 -5.32
C ASP A 316 -11.54 0.70 -5.20
N SER A 317 -11.27 -0.59 -5.28
CA SER A 317 -12.30 -1.61 -5.38
C SER A 317 -11.92 -2.86 -4.59
N CYS A 318 -12.92 -3.65 -4.25
CA CYS A 318 -12.76 -4.97 -3.65
C CYS A 318 -13.75 -5.94 -4.23
N GLU A 319 -13.52 -7.22 -4.03
CA GLU A 319 -14.32 -8.30 -4.56
C GLU A 319 -15.08 -8.99 -3.44
N ILE A 320 -16.33 -9.34 -3.73
CA ILE A 320 -17.22 -10.07 -2.86
C ILE A 320 -17.64 -11.30 -3.65
N GLN A 321 -17.26 -12.46 -3.17
CA GLN A 321 -17.67 -13.74 -3.72
C GLN A 321 -18.97 -14.15 -3.07
N VAL A 322 -19.96 -14.54 -3.87
CA VAL A 322 -21.26 -15.02 -3.40
C VAL A 322 -21.48 -16.42 -3.90
N VAL A 323 -21.88 -17.30 -3.00
CA VAL A 323 -22.20 -18.72 -3.27
C VAL A 323 -23.67 -18.93 -3.03
N PHE A 324 -24.34 -19.67 -3.91
CA PHE A 324 -25.71 -20.10 -3.76
C PHE A 324 -25.76 -21.48 -3.13
N SER A 325 -26.38 -21.60 -1.94
CA SER A 325 -26.47 -22.83 -1.15
C SER A 325 -27.93 -23.17 -0.85
N PRO A 326 -28.70 -23.63 -1.90
CA PRO A 326 -30.14 -23.82 -1.77
C PRO A 326 -30.51 -24.93 -0.79
N GLN A 327 -31.42 -24.65 0.16
CA GLN A 327 -31.97 -25.62 1.09
C GLN A 327 -33.29 -26.22 0.59
N ALA A 328 -33.87 -25.71 -0.48
CA ALA A 328 -35.10 -26.18 -1.08
C ALA A 328 -35.05 -26.05 -2.60
N SER A 329 -35.79 -26.95 -3.30
CA SER A 329 -35.89 -26.87 -4.76
C SER A 329 -36.82 -25.74 -5.20
N GLY A 330 -36.52 -25.18 -6.39
CA GLY A 330 -37.28 -24.12 -7.03
C GLY A 330 -36.43 -22.88 -7.30
N THR A 331 -37.08 -21.80 -7.69
CA THR A 331 -36.40 -20.51 -7.88
C THR A 331 -36.33 -19.81 -6.52
N LEU A 332 -35.12 -19.64 -6.02
CA LEU A 332 -34.84 -18.98 -4.74
C LEU A 332 -34.23 -17.60 -5.03
N THR A 333 -34.61 -16.62 -4.22
CA THR A 333 -34.14 -15.25 -4.35
C THR A 333 -33.64 -14.71 -3.02
N GLY A 334 -32.65 -13.83 -3.10
CA GLY A 334 -32.06 -13.15 -1.95
C GLY A 334 -31.47 -11.82 -2.36
N ASN A 335 -30.73 -11.22 -1.47
CA ASN A 335 -30.04 -9.96 -1.70
C ASN A 335 -28.65 -10.01 -1.05
N LEU A 336 -27.68 -9.46 -1.75
CA LEU A 336 -26.42 -9.04 -1.15
C LEU A 336 -26.57 -7.56 -0.77
N LEU A 337 -26.50 -7.25 0.51
CA LEU A 337 -26.63 -5.89 1.05
C LEU A 337 -25.27 -5.38 1.50
N ILE A 338 -24.77 -4.34 0.85
CA ILE A 338 -23.49 -3.70 1.14
C ILE A 338 -23.80 -2.33 1.73
N THR A 339 -23.45 -2.12 2.99
CA THR A 339 -23.71 -0.86 3.70
C THR A 339 -22.41 -0.11 3.93
N THR A 340 -22.41 1.15 3.51
CA THR A 340 -21.28 2.06 3.67
C THR A 340 -21.72 3.34 4.38
N ASP A 341 -20.78 4.17 4.82
CA ASP A 341 -21.08 5.51 5.39
C ASP A 341 -21.65 6.50 4.35
N SER A 342 -21.61 6.17 3.06
CA SER A 342 -22.18 6.96 1.97
C SER A 342 -23.53 6.45 1.47
N GLY A 343 -24.01 5.29 1.95
CA GLY A 343 -25.27 4.69 1.55
C GLY A 343 -25.19 3.17 1.42
N SER A 344 -26.27 2.55 0.98
CA SER A 344 -26.35 1.11 0.79
C SER A 344 -26.54 0.74 -0.67
N ASN A 345 -25.83 -0.28 -1.11
CA ASN A 345 -26.03 -0.95 -2.40
C ASN A 345 -26.69 -2.30 -2.16
N THR A 346 -27.67 -2.65 -2.98
CA THR A 346 -28.34 -3.95 -2.93
C THR A 346 -28.16 -4.62 -4.29
N VAL A 347 -27.63 -5.84 -4.28
CA VAL A 347 -27.48 -6.70 -5.47
C VAL A 347 -28.47 -7.85 -5.34
N PRO A 348 -29.53 -7.88 -6.16
CA PRO A 348 -30.47 -8.99 -6.19
C PRO A 348 -29.76 -10.29 -6.61
N LEU A 349 -30.04 -11.36 -5.88
CA LEU A 349 -29.52 -12.70 -6.09
C LEU A 349 -30.68 -13.61 -6.55
N THR A 350 -30.43 -14.44 -7.55
CA THR A 350 -31.41 -15.42 -8.02
C THR A 350 -30.69 -16.71 -8.36
N GLY A 351 -31.12 -17.80 -7.76
CA GLY A 351 -30.67 -19.15 -8.08
C GLY A 351 -31.86 -20.08 -8.36
N ASN A 352 -31.66 -21.07 -9.19
CA ASN A 352 -32.64 -22.11 -9.44
C ASN A 352 -32.10 -23.44 -8.90
N ALA A 353 -32.78 -24.02 -7.93
CA ALA A 353 -32.44 -25.31 -7.36
C ALA A 353 -33.33 -26.41 -7.97
N ALA A 354 -32.72 -27.42 -8.57
CA ALA A 354 -33.42 -28.65 -8.90
C ALA A 354 -33.77 -29.39 -7.60
N ALA A 355 -34.83 -30.19 -7.62
CA ALA A 355 -35.01 -31.16 -6.56
C ALA A 355 -33.79 -32.08 -6.55
N SER A 356 -33.27 -32.43 -5.41
CA SER A 356 -32.17 -33.37 -5.28
C SER A 356 -32.56 -34.69 -5.93
N ASP A 357 -31.72 -35.14 -6.81
CA ASP A 357 -31.83 -36.52 -7.32
C ASP A 357 -31.32 -37.54 -6.28
N ASN A 358 -30.79 -37.04 -5.15
CA ASN A 358 -30.20 -37.81 -4.06
C ASN A 358 -30.89 -37.56 -2.70
N PRO A 359 -32.11 -38.13 -2.48
CA PRO A 359 -32.87 -37.88 -1.26
C PRO A 359 -32.20 -38.46 0.01
N VAL A 360 -31.26 -39.38 -0.13
CA VAL A 360 -30.52 -39.96 1.00
C VAL A 360 -29.41 -39.00 1.42
N ALA A 361 -28.75 -38.34 0.46
CA ALA A 361 -27.80 -37.29 0.80
C ALA A 361 -28.48 -36.12 1.56
N ASP A 362 -29.65 -35.68 1.11
CA ASP A 362 -30.46 -34.66 1.82
C ASP A 362 -30.83 -35.09 3.24
N LEU A 363 -31.05 -36.37 3.47
CA LEU A 363 -31.32 -36.93 4.79
C LEU A 363 -30.09 -36.87 5.72
N LEU A 364 -28.88 -37.05 5.15
CA LEU A 364 -27.62 -37.07 5.86
C LEU A 364 -27.06 -35.65 6.09
N ASP A 365 -27.43 -34.66 5.26
CA ASP A 365 -26.93 -33.30 5.30
C ASP A 365 -27.00 -32.65 6.70
N PRO A 366 -28.09 -32.76 7.48
CA PRO A 366 -28.12 -32.17 8.85
C PRO A 366 -27.06 -32.73 9.81
N TYR A 367 -26.46 -33.88 9.50
CA TYR A 367 -25.45 -34.57 10.29
C TYR A 367 -24.02 -34.24 9.85
N THR A 368 -23.85 -33.49 8.75
CA THR A 368 -22.53 -33.09 8.25
C THR A 368 -21.98 -31.86 8.99
N GLY A 369 -22.85 -31.16 9.73
CA GLY A 369 -22.47 -29.91 10.40
C GLY A 369 -22.07 -28.76 9.47
N GLY A 370 -22.29 -28.92 8.15
CA GLY A 370 -21.87 -27.99 7.11
C GLY A 370 -20.44 -28.23 6.62
N ASN A 371 -19.75 -29.29 7.08
CA ASN A 371 -18.44 -29.69 6.58
C ASN A 371 -18.57 -30.23 5.15
N PRO A 372 -17.93 -29.64 4.13
CA PRO A 372 -18.05 -30.04 2.73
C PRO A 372 -17.48 -31.44 2.46
N ASN A 373 -16.49 -31.91 3.20
CA ASN A 373 -15.95 -33.27 3.08
C ASN A 373 -16.97 -34.32 3.52
N LEU A 374 -17.68 -34.05 4.62
CA LEU A 374 -18.80 -34.92 5.05
C LEU A 374 -19.99 -34.81 4.09
N GLY A 375 -20.22 -33.63 3.50
CA GLY A 375 -21.22 -33.47 2.43
C GLY A 375 -20.91 -34.34 1.22
N ALA A 376 -19.65 -34.36 0.74
CA ALA A 376 -19.21 -35.21 -0.35
C ALA A 376 -19.37 -36.72 -0.03
N LEU A 377 -19.06 -37.11 1.22
CA LEU A 377 -19.30 -38.49 1.68
C LEU A 377 -20.80 -38.80 1.71
N ALA A 378 -21.66 -37.91 2.21
CA ALA A 378 -23.11 -38.07 2.25
C ALA A 378 -23.71 -38.24 0.83
N GLU A 379 -23.21 -37.48 -0.14
CA GLU A 379 -23.56 -37.61 -1.56
C GLU A 379 -23.28 -39.03 -2.10
N VAL A 380 -22.05 -39.52 -1.86
CA VAL A 380 -21.64 -40.85 -2.30
C VAL A 380 -22.47 -41.96 -1.61
N ILE A 381 -22.68 -41.85 -0.29
CA ILE A 381 -23.57 -42.77 0.46
C ILE A 381 -24.98 -42.72 -0.14
N GLY A 382 -25.48 -41.52 -0.43
CA GLY A 382 -26.83 -41.31 -0.95
C GLY A 382 -27.08 -41.92 -2.32
N GLU A 383 -26.06 -41.99 -3.18
CA GLU A 383 -26.15 -42.61 -4.49
C GLU A 383 -25.84 -44.12 -4.42
N ALA A 384 -24.85 -44.51 -3.64
CA ALA A 384 -24.38 -45.87 -3.57
C ALA A 384 -25.34 -46.79 -2.83
N CYS A 385 -25.82 -46.37 -1.63
CA CYS A 385 -26.66 -47.24 -0.78
C CYS A 385 -27.99 -47.64 -1.40
N PRO A 386 -28.78 -46.77 -2.05
CA PRO A 386 -30.02 -47.16 -2.69
C PRO A 386 -29.84 -48.04 -3.93
N SER A 387 -28.65 -48.12 -4.49
CA SER A 387 -28.37 -48.83 -5.73
C SER A 387 -28.63 -50.33 -5.63
N GLY A 388 -28.49 -50.92 -4.44
CA GLY A 388 -28.60 -52.35 -4.19
C GLY A 388 -27.55 -53.17 -4.94
N ARG A 389 -26.44 -52.55 -5.35
CA ARG A 389 -25.34 -53.14 -6.12
C ARG A 389 -24.04 -53.24 -5.35
N LEU A 390 -24.01 -52.68 -4.13
CA LEU A 390 -22.85 -52.74 -3.27
C LEU A 390 -22.50 -54.13 -2.83
N GLU A 391 -21.28 -54.39 -2.46
CA GLU A 391 -20.92 -55.60 -1.72
C GLU A 391 -21.75 -55.71 -0.46
N SER A 392 -22.08 -56.94 -0.04
CA SER A 392 -23.07 -57.21 1.01
C SER A 392 -22.77 -56.47 2.31
N ARG A 393 -21.50 -56.40 2.73
CA ARG A 393 -21.11 -55.75 3.98
C ARG A 393 -21.27 -54.23 3.90
N LEU A 394 -20.79 -53.57 2.83
CA LEU A 394 -20.97 -52.17 2.60
C LEU A 394 -22.45 -51.79 2.52
N GLN A 395 -23.28 -52.63 1.90
CA GLN A 395 -24.73 -52.41 1.83
C GLN A 395 -25.36 -52.44 3.21
N GLU A 396 -24.96 -53.36 4.09
CA GLU A 396 -25.45 -53.44 5.47
C GLU A 396 -25.02 -52.22 6.30
N ASP A 397 -23.75 -51.80 6.23
CA ASP A 397 -23.21 -50.65 6.93
C ASP A 397 -23.85 -49.34 6.44
N CYS A 398 -24.03 -49.19 5.15
CA CYS A 398 -24.78 -48.13 4.50
C CYS A 398 -26.22 -48.02 5.04
N ASN A 399 -26.95 -49.16 5.04
CA ASN A 399 -28.33 -49.18 5.52
C ASN A 399 -28.44 -48.85 7.00
N ALA A 400 -27.43 -49.19 7.81
CA ALA A 400 -27.38 -48.83 9.22
C ALA A 400 -27.26 -47.30 9.43
N VAL A 401 -26.35 -46.64 8.71
CA VAL A 401 -26.16 -45.16 8.78
C VAL A 401 -27.42 -44.44 8.28
N VAL A 402 -27.97 -44.84 7.12
CA VAL A 402 -29.19 -44.24 6.56
C VAL A 402 -30.38 -44.51 7.50
N GLY A 403 -30.48 -45.70 8.08
CA GLY A 403 -31.55 -46.08 9.04
C GLY A 403 -31.47 -45.24 10.32
N ALA A 404 -30.28 -44.97 10.83
CA ALA A 404 -30.03 -44.08 11.97
C ALA A 404 -30.47 -42.66 11.67
N ALA A 405 -30.11 -42.13 10.49
CA ALA A 405 -30.55 -40.81 10.06
C ALA A 405 -32.07 -40.69 9.96
N ILE A 406 -32.75 -41.69 9.42
CA ILE A 406 -34.23 -41.78 9.36
C ILE A 406 -34.81 -41.77 10.80
N GLY A 407 -34.14 -42.47 11.73
CA GLY A 407 -34.53 -42.52 13.14
C GLY A 407 -34.23 -41.24 13.93
N GLY A 408 -33.49 -40.32 13.38
CA GLY A 408 -33.04 -39.11 14.06
C GLY A 408 -31.96 -39.37 15.14
N ASP A 409 -31.14 -40.41 14.96
CA ASP A 409 -30.07 -40.78 15.89
C ASP A 409 -28.92 -39.74 15.79
N PRO A 410 -28.60 -39.04 16.85
CA PRO A 410 -27.51 -38.04 16.84
C PRO A 410 -26.13 -38.65 16.57
N ASN A 411 -25.93 -39.93 16.82
CA ASN A 411 -24.67 -40.63 16.54
C ASN A 411 -24.40 -40.81 15.04
N THR A 412 -25.37 -40.50 14.17
CA THR A 412 -25.19 -40.49 12.72
C THR A 412 -24.07 -39.49 12.32
N ALA A 413 -23.99 -38.32 12.98
CA ALA A 413 -22.90 -37.36 12.75
C ALA A 413 -21.53 -37.98 13.09
N THR A 414 -21.42 -38.65 14.25
CA THR A 414 -20.19 -39.37 14.64
C THR A 414 -19.84 -40.47 13.64
N ALA A 415 -20.80 -41.18 13.13
CA ALA A 415 -20.58 -42.24 12.14
C ALA A 415 -20.01 -41.65 10.84
N LEU A 416 -20.63 -40.58 10.31
CA LEU A 416 -20.13 -39.89 9.11
C LEU A 416 -18.71 -39.36 9.30
N ASN A 417 -18.43 -38.70 10.42
CA ASN A 417 -17.12 -38.16 10.73
C ASN A 417 -16.04 -39.26 10.75
N GLN A 418 -16.32 -40.38 11.42
CA GLN A 418 -15.36 -41.48 11.51
C GLN A 418 -15.16 -42.29 10.23
N VAL A 419 -16.16 -42.33 9.35
CA VAL A 419 -16.06 -42.99 8.03
C VAL A 419 -15.27 -42.09 7.05
N ASN A 420 -15.26 -40.78 7.23
CA ASN A 420 -14.56 -39.83 6.37
C ASN A 420 -13.06 -40.19 6.27
N PRO A 421 -12.49 -40.36 5.05
CA PRO A 421 -11.09 -40.74 4.87
C PRO A 421 -10.13 -39.51 4.87
N GLU A 422 -10.39 -38.50 5.69
CA GLU A 422 -9.58 -37.27 5.75
C GLU A 422 -8.11 -37.51 6.09
N THR A 423 -7.79 -38.59 6.80
CA THR A 423 -6.40 -38.99 7.11
C THR A 423 -5.50 -38.98 5.88
N ALA A 424 -6.05 -39.24 4.69
CA ALA A 424 -5.29 -39.32 3.45
C ALA A 424 -4.68 -37.97 3.05
N THR A 425 -5.22 -36.81 3.52
CA THR A 425 -4.63 -35.48 3.26
C THR A 425 -3.30 -35.29 3.97
N GLN A 426 -3.04 -36.04 5.05
CA GLN A 426 -1.87 -35.81 5.93
C GLN A 426 -0.58 -36.46 5.43
N ALA A 427 -0.62 -37.41 4.49
CA ALA A 427 0.57 -38.07 3.95
C ALA A 427 1.54 -37.10 3.24
N ASN A 428 1.00 -36.16 2.47
CA ASN A 428 1.81 -35.10 1.84
C ASN A 428 2.42 -34.14 2.87
N ASN A 429 1.68 -33.80 3.93
CA ASN A 429 2.18 -32.98 5.03
C ASN A 429 3.35 -33.67 5.77
N ALA A 430 3.26 -34.96 6.03
CA ALA A 430 4.36 -35.76 6.62
C ALA A 430 5.59 -35.77 5.71
N SER A 431 5.43 -35.92 4.40
CA SER A 431 6.52 -35.80 3.42
C SER A 431 7.16 -34.41 3.46
N GLN A 432 6.37 -33.33 3.53
CA GLN A 432 6.87 -31.95 3.64
C GLN A 432 7.73 -31.78 4.88
N GLN A 433 7.28 -32.26 6.04
CA GLN A 433 8.05 -32.21 7.31
C GLN A 433 9.40 -32.91 7.15
N GLY A 434 9.42 -34.07 6.50
CA GLY A 434 10.63 -34.80 6.17
C GLY A 434 11.58 -34.00 5.25
N GLY A 435 11.07 -33.38 4.22
CA GLY A 435 11.83 -32.51 3.31
C GLY A 435 12.45 -31.32 4.03
N GLN A 436 11.66 -30.67 4.87
CA GLN A 436 12.14 -29.55 5.68
C GLN A 436 13.24 -29.97 6.67
N ALA A 437 13.13 -31.16 7.28
CA ALA A 437 14.16 -31.71 8.17
C ALA A 437 15.50 -31.87 7.42
N GLN A 438 15.48 -32.43 6.21
CA GLN A 438 16.68 -32.58 5.40
C GLN A 438 17.29 -31.22 5.00
N ILE A 439 16.47 -30.26 4.58
CA ILE A 439 16.92 -28.88 4.24
C ILE A 439 17.54 -28.20 5.48
N ARG A 440 16.94 -28.35 6.68
CA ARG A 440 17.48 -27.82 7.95
C ARG A 440 18.84 -28.43 8.28
N ASN A 441 18.97 -29.75 8.18
CA ASN A 441 20.20 -30.48 8.45
C ASN A 441 21.34 -30.06 7.50
N LEU A 442 21.06 -29.97 6.19
CA LEU A 442 22.03 -29.49 5.19
C LEU A 442 22.36 -28.01 5.39
N GLY A 443 21.38 -27.17 5.69
CA GLY A 443 21.58 -25.75 6.00
C GLY A 443 22.51 -25.54 7.19
N SER A 444 22.40 -26.37 8.23
CA SER A 444 23.27 -26.40 9.39
C SER A 444 24.71 -26.77 8.99
N ARG A 445 24.91 -27.78 8.13
CA ARG A 445 26.21 -28.14 7.58
C ARG A 445 26.81 -27.01 6.74
N ILE A 446 26.06 -26.43 5.83
CA ILE A 446 26.49 -25.33 4.99
C ILE A 446 26.91 -24.11 5.84
N ALA A 447 26.17 -23.78 6.88
CA ALA A 447 26.53 -22.70 7.79
C ALA A 447 27.86 -22.98 8.54
N ALA A 448 28.08 -24.24 8.95
CA ALA A 448 29.33 -24.66 9.55
C ALA A 448 30.52 -24.56 8.58
N LEU A 449 30.34 -24.94 7.33
CA LEU A 449 31.36 -24.82 6.27
C LEU A 449 31.77 -23.36 6.00
N ARG A 450 30.81 -22.44 6.02
CA ARG A 450 31.08 -20.99 5.93
C ARG A 450 31.87 -20.47 7.14
N ALA A 451 31.60 -21.00 8.31
CA ALA A 451 32.34 -20.66 9.52
C ALA A 451 33.78 -21.26 9.56
N GLY A 452 34.23 -21.89 8.47
CA GLY A 452 35.60 -22.42 8.33
C GLY A 452 35.74 -23.87 8.69
N ALA A 453 34.66 -24.66 8.77
CA ALA A 453 34.70 -26.08 9.05
C ALA A 453 35.51 -26.84 8.01
N SER A 454 36.47 -27.66 8.50
CA SER A 454 37.24 -28.61 7.68
C SER A 454 37.39 -29.92 8.46
N GLY A 455 37.40 -31.06 7.76
CA GLY A 455 37.58 -32.37 8.38
C GLY A 455 36.25 -33.07 8.75
N ILE A 456 36.30 -33.95 9.76
CA ILE A 456 35.15 -34.79 10.16
C ILE A 456 34.31 -34.05 11.20
N SER A 457 33.00 -33.91 10.97
CA SER A 457 32.06 -33.30 11.89
C SER A 457 30.94 -34.27 12.26
N PHE A 458 30.67 -34.40 13.56
CA PHE A 458 29.53 -35.15 14.10
C PHE A 458 28.58 -34.16 14.75
N GLN A 459 27.32 -34.16 14.38
CA GLN A 459 26.30 -33.30 14.95
C GLN A 459 25.13 -34.15 15.46
N GLY A 460 24.91 -34.08 16.75
CA GLY A 460 23.78 -34.54 17.54
C GLY A 460 23.26 -35.94 17.27
N LEU A 461 23.63 -36.94 18.12
CA LEU A 461 22.75 -37.98 18.60
C LEU A 461 23.56 -39.07 19.30
N ASP A 462 23.12 -39.44 20.49
CA ASP A 462 23.46 -40.75 21.06
C ASP A 462 22.58 -41.78 20.32
N LEU A 463 23.17 -42.57 19.43
CA LEU A 463 22.51 -43.70 18.79
C LEU A 463 22.26 -44.81 19.83
N LEU A 464 21.01 -45.15 20.04
CA LEU A 464 20.63 -46.39 20.77
C LEU A 464 20.54 -47.51 19.73
N ILE A 465 21.47 -48.48 19.81
CA ILE A 465 21.40 -49.73 19.06
C ILE A 465 21.15 -50.85 20.08
N ASP A 466 20.02 -51.54 19.98
CA ASP A 466 19.58 -52.56 20.91
C ASP A 466 19.60 -52.15 22.40
N ASP A 467 18.97 -50.99 22.71
CA ASP A 467 18.90 -50.40 24.06
C ASP A 467 20.27 -50.12 24.73
N LYS A 468 21.34 -50.08 23.96
CA LYS A 468 22.67 -49.75 24.41
C LYS A 468 23.12 -48.44 23.80
N PRO A 469 23.58 -47.45 24.62
CA PRO A 469 24.14 -46.22 24.10
C PRO A 469 25.41 -46.54 23.31
N PHE A 470 25.35 -46.34 21.99
CA PHE A 470 26.52 -46.42 21.14
C PHE A 470 27.15 -45.04 21.09
N SER A 471 28.11 -44.82 21.96
CA SER A 471 28.83 -43.54 22.01
C SER A 471 29.70 -43.40 20.76
N ILE A 472 29.49 -42.30 20.01
CA ILE A 472 30.30 -41.93 18.85
C ILE A 472 31.78 -41.71 19.26
N ASP A 473 32.04 -41.42 20.52
CA ASP A 473 33.40 -41.43 21.08
C ASP A 473 34.15 -42.77 20.84
N THR A 474 33.43 -43.88 20.68
CA THR A 474 34.05 -45.19 20.42
C THR A 474 34.62 -45.24 18.99
N ILE A 475 33.98 -44.60 18.01
CA ILE A 475 34.50 -44.50 16.64
C ILE A 475 35.68 -43.51 16.61
N ALA A 476 35.58 -42.39 17.30
CA ALA A 476 36.65 -41.42 17.42
C ALA A 476 37.88 -42.00 18.15
N GLN A 477 37.68 -42.86 19.17
CA GLN A 477 38.75 -43.56 19.87
C GLN A 477 39.40 -44.65 19.02
N ALA A 478 38.63 -45.38 18.22
CA ALA A 478 39.16 -46.40 17.29
C ALA A 478 40.03 -45.76 16.19
N TYR A 479 39.72 -44.54 15.78
CA TYR A 479 40.57 -43.78 14.85
C TYR A 479 41.81 -43.19 15.50
N ARG A 480 41.72 -42.75 16.79
CA ARG A 480 42.87 -42.26 17.57
C ARG A 480 43.90 -43.36 17.90
N GLN A 481 43.46 -44.61 18.08
CA GLN A 481 44.36 -45.74 18.38
C GLN A 481 45.17 -46.22 17.18
N ARG A 482 44.89 -45.80 15.95
CA ARG A 482 45.67 -46.12 14.76
C ARG A 482 46.78 -45.13 14.41
N GLY A 483 46.84 -43.96 15.06
CA GLY A 483 47.80 -42.91 14.81
C GLY A 483 48.74 -42.66 16.03
N GLY A 484 49.66 -43.59 16.33
CA GLY A 484 50.75 -43.33 17.24
C GLY A 484 51.93 -42.67 16.55
N GLY A 485 52.12 -41.37 16.78
CA GLY A 485 53.32 -40.67 16.30
C GLY A 485 53.11 -39.17 16.22
N ALA A 486 53.81 -38.43 17.09
CA ALA A 486 53.91 -36.98 17.02
C ALA A 486 54.60 -36.55 15.71
N SER A 487 53.80 -36.15 14.72
CA SER A 487 54.27 -35.29 13.64
C SER A 487 53.12 -34.53 13.05
N SER A 488 53.34 -33.28 12.77
CA SER A 488 52.44 -32.24 12.28
C SER A 488 51.90 -32.43 10.87
N ASP A 489 51.97 -33.62 10.30
CA ASP A 489 51.57 -33.95 8.94
C ASP A 489 50.43 -34.98 8.96
N ASN A 490 49.25 -34.58 9.46
CA ASN A 490 48.05 -35.38 9.30
C ASN A 490 47.39 -34.99 7.97
N PRO A 491 47.46 -35.84 6.91
CA PRO A 491 46.89 -35.51 5.60
C PRO A 491 45.38 -35.28 5.63
N LEU A 492 44.71 -35.59 6.77
CA LEU A 492 43.26 -35.30 6.97
C LEU A 492 43.01 -33.87 7.43
N MET A 493 43.97 -33.15 8.02
CA MET A 493 43.84 -31.74 8.40
C MET A 493 44.07 -30.77 7.23
N GLU A 494 44.78 -31.16 6.16
CA GLU A 494 44.88 -30.44 4.90
C GLU A 494 43.90 -30.94 3.85
N SER A 495 43.03 -31.92 4.21
CA SER A 495 42.15 -32.53 3.24
C SER A 495 41.04 -31.57 2.85
N ARG A 496 40.83 -31.40 1.55
CA ARG A 496 39.70 -30.69 0.95
C ARG A 496 38.37 -31.42 1.17
N LEU A 497 38.42 -32.62 1.80
CA LEU A 497 37.27 -33.49 2.02
C LEU A 497 36.79 -33.36 3.46
N GLY A 498 35.52 -33.12 3.66
CA GLY A 498 34.83 -33.10 4.95
C GLY A 498 33.79 -34.19 5.05
N PHE A 499 33.54 -34.67 6.29
CA PHE A 499 32.45 -35.60 6.62
C PHE A 499 31.61 -34.99 7.72
N PHE A 500 30.28 -35.23 7.68
CA PHE A 500 29.39 -34.78 8.73
C PHE A 500 28.25 -35.75 8.97
N ILE A 501 27.69 -35.65 10.18
CA ILE A 501 26.41 -36.24 10.59
C ILE A 501 25.65 -35.13 11.33
N THR A 502 24.40 -34.88 10.96
CA THR A 502 23.54 -33.89 11.58
C THR A 502 22.16 -34.50 11.82
N GLY A 503 21.54 -34.19 12.95
CA GLY A 503 20.18 -34.60 13.26
C GLY A 503 19.36 -33.46 13.87
N ASP A 504 18.07 -33.55 13.72
CA ASP A 504 17.08 -32.64 14.33
C ASP A 504 15.82 -33.40 14.77
N ILE A 505 15.12 -32.81 15.71
CA ILE A 505 13.81 -33.27 16.19
C ILE A 505 12.87 -32.07 16.08
N ALA A 506 11.72 -32.29 15.45
CA ALA A 506 10.64 -31.33 15.38
C ALA A 506 9.37 -31.94 15.95
N THR A 507 8.63 -31.16 16.69
CA THR A 507 7.29 -31.48 17.19
C THR A 507 6.35 -30.33 16.91
N GLY A 508 5.10 -30.59 16.66
CA GLY A 508 4.10 -29.55 16.40
C GLY A 508 2.70 -30.13 16.38
N SER A 509 1.74 -29.22 16.27
CA SER A 509 0.32 -29.56 16.20
C SER A 509 -0.39 -28.67 15.17
N LYS A 510 -1.49 -29.16 14.66
CA LYS A 510 -2.49 -28.40 13.93
C LYS A 510 -3.79 -28.42 14.74
N ASP A 511 -4.39 -27.27 14.94
CA ASP A 511 -5.69 -27.17 15.60
C ASP A 511 -6.80 -27.73 14.69
N GLU A 512 -7.90 -28.26 15.28
CA GLU A 512 -9.09 -28.69 14.54
C GLU A 512 -9.72 -27.51 13.79
N THR A 513 -10.14 -27.74 12.56
CA THR A 513 -10.82 -26.75 11.71
C THR A 513 -12.21 -27.28 11.28
N ASP A 514 -12.93 -26.49 10.48
CA ASP A 514 -14.21 -26.94 9.90
C ASP A 514 -14.01 -28.05 8.85
N LEU A 515 -12.82 -28.23 8.28
CA LEU A 515 -12.51 -29.19 7.22
C LEU A 515 -11.74 -30.41 7.68
N GLU A 516 -10.82 -30.24 8.62
CA GLU A 516 -9.87 -31.26 9.04
C GLU A 516 -9.79 -31.39 10.57
N SER A 517 -9.62 -32.61 11.04
CA SER A 517 -9.35 -32.91 12.44
C SER A 517 -8.00 -32.35 12.88
N GLY A 518 -7.89 -32.00 14.16
CA GLY A 518 -6.62 -31.63 14.77
C GLY A 518 -5.62 -32.79 14.76
N LEU A 519 -4.33 -32.47 14.74
CA LEU A 519 -3.25 -33.47 14.75
C LEU A 519 -2.01 -33.00 15.50
N ASP A 520 -1.27 -33.96 16.00
CA ASP A 520 0.09 -33.79 16.50
C ASP A 520 1.09 -34.51 15.59
N PHE A 521 2.31 -33.98 15.46
CA PHE A 521 3.37 -34.68 14.74
C PHE A 521 4.71 -34.60 15.44
N ASP A 522 5.47 -35.68 15.30
CA ASP A 522 6.86 -35.78 15.74
C ASP A 522 7.74 -36.21 14.57
N THR A 523 8.77 -35.45 14.26
CA THR A 523 9.70 -35.76 13.17
C THR A 523 11.12 -35.88 13.70
N PHE A 524 11.77 -36.96 13.35
CA PHE A 524 13.19 -37.19 13.57
C PHE A 524 13.93 -37.21 12.23
N GLY A 525 14.94 -36.36 12.08
CA GLY A 525 15.74 -36.28 10.86
C GLY A 525 17.24 -36.58 11.14
N LEU A 526 17.85 -37.44 10.33
CA LEU A 526 19.28 -37.72 10.34
C LEU A 526 19.84 -37.54 8.93
N THR A 527 20.97 -36.80 8.82
CA THR A 527 21.63 -36.57 7.55
C THR A 527 23.13 -36.83 7.71
N MET A 528 23.72 -37.64 6.86
CA MET A 528 25.16 -37.89 6.80
C MET A 528 25.71 -37.64 5.39
N GLY A 529 26.88 -37.05 5.30
CA GLY A 529 27.40 -36.70 4.00
C GLY A 529 28.88 -36.37 3.95
N VAL A 530 29.31 -36.14 2.72
CA VAL A 530 30.69 -35.76 2.41
C VAL A 530 30.66 -34.49 1.55
N ASP A 531 31.62 -33.62 1.82
CA ASP A 531 31.83 -32.41 1.02
C ASP A 531 33.29 -32.26 0.57
N TYR A 532 33.45 -31.60 -0.53
CA TYR A 532 34.74 -31.34 -1.13
C TYR A 532 34.92 -29.85 -1.44
N ARG A 533 35.97 -29.27 -0.89
CA ARG A 533 36.35 -27.88 -1.17
C ARG A 533 37.05 -27.78 -2.52
N ILE A 534 36.30 -27.43 -3.55
CA ILE A 534 36.79 -27.27 -4.93
C ILE A 534 37.83 -26.15 -5.00
N ASN A 535 37.51 -25.01 -4.39
CA ASN A 535 38.40 -23.86 -4.24
C ASN A 535 38.05 -23.11 -2.94
N PRO A 536 38.79 -22.06 -2.53
CA PRO A 536 38.51 -21.32 -1.31
C PRO A 536 37.09 -20.77 -1.18
N ASN A 537 36.41 -20.53 -2.31
CA ASN A 537 35.10 -19.89 -2.39
C ASN A 537 33.94 -20.85 -2.67
N PHE A 538 34.23 -22.11 -3.04
CA PHE A 538 33.19 -23.04 -3.46
C PHE A 538 33.37 -24.44 -2.87
N ILE A 539 32.34 -24.90 -2.19
CA ILE A 539 32.24 -26.25 -1.63
C ILE A 539 31.03 -26.94 -2.24
N LEU A 540 31.19 -28.20 -2.59
CA LEU A 540 30.14 -29.08 -3.11
C LEU A 540 30.15 -30.38 -2.30
N GLY A 541 28.97 -30.90 -1.96
CA GLY A 541 28.84 -32.14 -1.20
C GLY A 541 27.65 -32.98 -1.60
N GLY A 542 27.69 -34.23 -1.22
CA GLY A 542 26.58 -35.17 -1.32
C GLY A 542 26.23 -35.77 0.05
N ALA A 543 24.96 -36.03 0.29
CA ALA A 543 24.49 -36.55 1.57
C ALA A 543 23.38 -37.58 1.38
N LEU A 544 23.30 -38.49 2.37
CA LEU A 544 22.17 -39.40 2.55
C LEU A 544 21.36 -38.90 3.74
N GLY A 545 20.05 -38.89 3.59
CA GLY A 545 19.11 -38.51 4.64
C GLY A 545 18.23 -39.69 5.03
N TYR A 546 17.87 -39.76 6.29
CA TYR A 546 16.80 -40.57 6.87
C TYR A 546 15.85 -39.67 7.64
N VAL A 547 14.57 -39.90 7.52
CA VAL A 547 13.52 -39.20 8.28
C VAL A 547 12.54 -40.22 8.80
N ASP A 548 12.03 -39.98 9.98
CA ASP A 548 10.98 -40.74 10.64
C ASP A 548 9.97 -39.72 11.18
N THR A 549 8.74 -39.76 10.70
CA THR A 549 7.69 -38.85 11.12
C THR A 549 6.48 -39.67 11.55
N THR A 550 6.02 -39.47 12.77
CA THR A 550 4.74 -39.98 13.26
C THR A 550 3.75 -38.80 13.29
N THR A 551 2.60 -39.00 12.70
CA THR A 551 1.47 -38.04 12.71
C THR A 551 0.29 -38.73 13.38
N GLU A 552 -0.19 -38.16 14.48
CA GLU A 552 -1.34 -38.69 15.24
C GLU A 552 -2.50 -37.71 15.13
N LEU A 553 -3.67 -38.17 14.70
CA LEU A 553 -4.89 -37.35 14.70
C LEU A 553 -5.50 -37.38 16.09
N GLU A 554 -6.23 -36.30 16.45
CA GLU A 554 -6.86 -36.16 17.76
C GLU A 554 -7.72 -37.41 18.13
N ASP A 555 -7.79 -37.70 19.44
CA ASP A 555 -8.52 -38.82 20.01
C ASP A 555 -8.04 -40.21 19.57
N ASP A 556 -6.77 -40.38 19.16
CA ASP A 556 -6.21 -41.62 18.59
C ASP A 556 -7.04 -42.14 17.38
N ALA A 557 -7.67 -41.21 16.65
CA ALA A 557 -8.54 -41.58 15.53
C ALA A 557 -7.75 -42.16 14.36
N ALA A 558 -6.54 -41.66 14.12
CA ALA A 558 -5.64 -42.17 13.10
C ALA A 558 -4.19 -41.88 13.41
N GLU A 559 -3.29 -42.69 12.82
CA GLU A 559 -1.83 -42.56 12.92
C GLU A 559 -1.22 -42.85 11.55
N ILE A 560 -0.22 -42.02 11.18
CA ILE A 560 0.59 -42.26 9.97
C ILE A 560 2.05 -42.24 10.38
N ASP A 561 2.71 -43.38 10.24
CA ASP A 561 4.15 -43.50 10.34
C ASP A 561 4.80 -43.38 8.99
N THR A 562 5.71 -42.40 8.83
CA THR A 562 6.38 -42.11 7.56
C THR A 562 7.88 -42.28 7.71
N GLN A 563 8.45 -43.20 6.92
CA GLN A 563 9.90 -43.40 6.85
C GLN A 563 10.44 -42.96 5.50
N GLY A 564 11.31 -41.96 5.51
CA GLY A 564 11.89 -41.35 4.31
C GLY A 564 13.40 -41.56 4.21
N TYR A 565 13.85 -41.88 3.00
CA TYR A 565 15.26 -41.96 2.63
C TYR A 565 15.56 -40.97 1.50
N SER A 566 16.61 -40.19 1.58
CA SER A 566 16.93 -39.21 0.56
C SER A 566 18.39 -39.20 0.14
N LEU A 567 18.62 -38.85 -1.12
CA LEU A 567 19.93 -38.51 -1.68
C LEU A 567 19.95 -37.01 -1.97
N ASN A 568 20.96 -36.33 -1.43
CA ASN A 568 21.05 -34.88 -1.51
C ASN A 568 22.38 -34.43 -2.11
N LEU A 569 22.31 -33.44 -3.00
CA LEU A 569 23.45 -32.64 -3.48
C LEU A 569 23.35 -31.26 -2.85
N TYR A 570 24.41 -30.74 -2.26
CA TYR A 570 24.40 -29.44 -1.65
C TYR A 570 25.71 -28.69 -1.86
N GLY A 571 25.68 -27.39 -1.70
CA GLY A 571 26.88 -26.59 -1.78
C GLY A 571 26.70 -25.15 -1.34
N THR A 572 27.85 -24.48 -1.22
CA THR A 572 27.91 -23.07 -0.87
C THR A 572 29.00 -22.38 -1.68
N TYR A 573 28.66 -21.19 -2.15
CA TYR A 573 29.59 -20.27 -2.81
C TYR A 573 29.67 -18.98 -1.99
N TYR A 574 30.88 -18.56 -1.63
CA TYR A 574 31.10 -17.28 -0.96
C TYR A 574 32.02 -16.40 -1.77
N ALA A 575 31.51 -15.20 -2.10
CA ALA A 575 32.28 -14.15 -2.75
C ALA A 575 32.75 -13.14 -1.67
N GLU A 576 34.04 -12.78 -1.74
CA GLU A 576 34.63 -11.66 -0.96
C GLU A 576 34.17 -11.55 0.52
N GLN A 577 34.41 -12.58 1.30
CA GLN A 577 34.32 -12.65 2.75
C GLN A 577 32.92 -12.48 3.40
N ASN A 578 31.90 -11.87 2.76
CA ASN A 578 30.65 -11.52 3.41
C ASN A 578 29.38 -11.97 2.66
N TYR A 579 29.40 -12.12 1.34
CA TYR A 579 28.28 -12.58 0.54
C TYR A 579 28.37 -14.06 0.25
N PHE A 580 27.26 -14.76 0.36
CA PHE A 580 27.19 -16.19 0.06
C PHE A 580 25.92 -16.56 -0.69
N VAL A 581 26.01 -17.67 -1.40
CA VAL A 581 24.87 -18.38 -1.99
C VAL A 581 24.97 -19.84 -1.63
N ASP A 582 23.91 -20.36 -1.04
CA ASP A 582 23.73 -21.74 -0.63
C ASP A 582 22.74 -22.43 -1.56
N PHE A 583 22.89 -23.70 -1.79
CA PHE A 583 21.90 -24.50 -2.51
C PHE A 583 21.89 -25.94 -2.00
N SER A 584 20.73 -26.56 -2.11
CA SER A 584 20.61 -28.02 -2.01
C SER A 584 19.52 -28.54 -2.97
N LEU A 585 19.74 -29.74 -3.46
CA LEU A 585 18.80 -30.52 -4.29
C LEU A 585 18.73 -31.92 -3.70
N GLY A 586 17.55 -32.32 -3.28
CA GLY A 586 17.27 -33.63 -2.70
C GLY A 586 16.22 -34.40 -3.48
N TYR A 587 16.39 -35.68 -3.58
CA TYR A 587 15.35 -36.62 -4.03
C TYR A 587 15.23 -37.72 -3.00
N GLY A 588 13.99 -37.99 -2.54
CA GLY A 588 13.68 -38.97 -1.51
C GLY A 588 12.59 -39.96 -1.94
N ALA A 589 12.57 -41.09 -1.26
CA ALA A 589 11.49 -42.04 -1.29
C ALA A 589 10.94 -42.21 0.14
N ASN A 590 9.63 -42.18 0.27
CA ASN A 590 8.91 -42.28 1.52
C ASN A 590 8.08 -43.58 1.51
N ASN A 591 8.02 -44.23 2.68
CA ASN A 591 7.10 -45.37 2.93
C ASN A 591 6.15 -44.91 4.04
N PHE A 592 4.87 -45.11 3.85
CA PHE A 592 3.82 -44.75 4.78
C PHE A 592 3.14 -46.01 5.32
N ASP A 593 2.99 -46.07 6.63
CA ASP A 593 2.17 -47.08 7.35
C ASP A 593 1.04 -46.27 8.03
N GLN A 594 -0.14 -46.35 7.46
CA GLN A 594 -1.32 -45.64 7.95
C GLN A 594 -2.25 -46.54 8.68
N SER A 595 -2.79 -46.10 9.78
CA SER A 595 -3.88 -46.77 10.46
C SER A 595 -4.90 -45.78 10.98
N ARG A 596 -6.18 -46.07 10.77
CA ARG A 596 -7.28 -45.30 11.38
C ARG A 596 -8.29 -46.22 12.05
N ARG A 597 -8.95 -45.70 13.07
CA ARG A 597 -9.99 -46.42 13.83
C ARG A 597 -11.35 -45.82 13.55
N ILE A 598 -12.30 -46.70 13.22
CA ILE A 598 -13.72 -46.38 13.10
C ILE A 598 -14.44 -46.98 14.30
N SER A 599 -14.98 -46.16 15.18
CA SER A 599 -15.66 -46.60 16.42
C SER A 599 -16.90 -45.77 16.70
N TYR A 600 -18.07 -46.29 16.39
CA TYR A 600 -19.36 -45.63 16.64
C TYR A 600 -20.45 -46.65 16.95
N GLN A 601 -21.53 -46.19 17.57
CA GLN A 601 -22.69 -47.02 17.89
C GLN A 601 -23.97 -46.33 17.41
N LEU A 602 -24.76 -47.04 16.57
CA LEU A 602 -26.08 -46.60 16.14
C LEU A 602 -27.14 -47.44 16.86
N ASP A 603 -28.16 -46.77 17.41
CA ASP A 603 -29.14 -47.41 18.29
C ASP A 603 -29.88 -48.57 17.67
N GLY A 604 -29.51 -49.82 18.06
CA GLY A 604 -30.12 -51.04 17.60
C GLY A 604 -29.82 -51.43 16.15
N LEU A 605 -28.92 -50.71 15.46
CA LEU A 605 -28.58 -50.90 14.06
C LEU A 605 -27.14 -51.42 13.87
N ALA A 606 -26.15 -50.81 14.46
CA ALA A 606 -24.74 -51.17 14.35
C ALA A 606 -23.94 -50.86 15.58
N ASN A 607 -22.89 -51.64 15.84
CA ASN A 607 -21.86 -51.37 16.83
C ASN A 607 -20.49 -51.59 16.18
N VAL A 608 -19.95 -50.52 15.62
CA VAL A 608 -18.73 -50.52 14.83
C VAL A 608 -17.52 -50.33 15.71
N ASN A 609 -16.48 -51.11 15.54
CA ASN A 609 -15.16 -50.97 16.10
C ASN A 609 -14.16 -51.66 15.19
N GLN A 610 -13.68 -50.93 14.20
CA GLN A 610 -12.77 -51.44 13.19
C GLN A 610 -11.44 -50.66 13.22
N LYS A 611 -10.36 -51.33 12.85
CA LYS A 611 -9.10 -50.70 12.46
C LYS A 611 -8.91 -50.92 10.97
N LEU A 612 -8.65 -49.83 10.27
CA LEU A 612 -8.28 -49.83 8.86
C LEU A 612 -6.81 -49.53 8.77
N SER A 613 -6.09 -50.17 7.86
CA SER A 613 -4.65 -49.92 7.68
C SER A 613 -4.31 -49.96 6.19
N ALA A 614 -3.26 -49.22 5.83
CA ALA A 614 -2.71 -49.20 4.48
C ALA A 614 -1.21 -48.94 4.52
N ASP A 615 -0.48 -49.69 3.69
CA ASP A 615 0.96 -49.45 3.43
C ASP A 615 1.08 -48.93 2.00
N TYR A 616 1.79 -47.82 1.79
CA TYR A 616 1.98 -47.19 0.49
C TYR A 616 3.28 -46.42 0.39
N ASP A 617 3.69 -46.11 -0.82
CA ASP A 617 4.95 -45.45 -1.11
C ASP A 617 4.72 -44.01 -1.62
N GLY A 618 5.78 -43.25 -1.63
CA GLY A 618 5.78 -41.94 -2.26
C GLY A 618 7.19 -41.46 -2.57
N SER A 619 7.26 -40.37 -3.28
CA SER A 619 8.54 -39.73 -3.60
C SER A 619 8.50 -38.24 -3.30
N MET A 620 9.67 -37.66 -3.05
CA MET A 620 9.82 -36.26 -2.71
C MET A 620 11.00 -35.64 -3.45
N LEU A 621 10.77 -34.48 -4.05
CA LEU A 621 11.82 -33.62 -4.62
C LEU A 621 11.93 -32.34 -3.79
N SER A 622 13.12 -32.01 -3.29
CA SER A 622 13.39 -30.78 -2.57
C SER A 622 14.47 -29.96 -3.25
N LEU A 623 14.24 -28.65 -3.37
CA LEU A 623 15.22 -27.68 -3.87
C LEU A 623 15.28 -26.49 -2.88
N PHE A 624 16.48 -26.11 -2.51
CA PHE A 624 16.71 -24.93 -1.68
C PHE A 624 17.77 -24.05 -2.32
N ILE A 625 17.52 -22.75 -2.35
CA ILE A 625 18.46 -21.71 -2.77
C ILE A 625 18.40 -20.60 -1.74
N GLY A 626 19.51 -20.32 -1.08
CA GLY A 626 19.63 -19.28 -0.07
C GLY A 626 20.73 -18.28 -0.41
N SER A 627 20.56 -17.05 -0.01
CA SER A 627 21.55 -15.98 -0.17
C SER A 627 21.58 -15.07 1.03
N GLY A 628 22.73 -14.52 1.33
CA GLY A 628 22.85 -13.59 2.43
C GLY A 628 24.14 -12.80 2.45
N TYR A 629 24.19 -11.83 3.34
CA TYR A 629 25.37 -11.00 3.55
C TYR A 629 25.61 -10.83 5.05
N ASP A 630 26.83 -11.08 5.53
CA ASP A 630 27.18 -10.96 6.94
C ASP A 630 27.98 -9.67 7.21
N PHE A 631 27.38 -8.74 7.95
CA PHE A 631 28.03 -7.51 8.43
C PHE A 631 28.61 -7.75 9.82
N GLY A 632 29.86 -7.36 10.06
CA GLY A 632 30.51 -7.42 11.36
C GLY A 632 30.81 -6.02 11.92
N ASN A 633 30.49 -5.80 13.21
CA ASN A 633 30.88 -4.61 13.94
C ASN A 633 31.32 -4.99 15.37
N GLY A 634 32.60 -5.17 15.55
CA GLY A 634 33.15 -5.67 16.82
C GLY A 634 32.66 -7.09 17.14
N PRO A 635 32.05 -7.31 18.33
CA PRO A 635 31.53 -8.63 18.70
C PRO A 635 30.15 -8.95 18.06
N TRP A 636 29.50 -7.97 17.42
CA TRP A 636 28.21 -8.14 16.79
C TRP A 636 28.33 -8.49 15.33
N SER A 637 27.49 -9.40 14.87
CA SER A 637 27.27 -9.67 13.46
C SER A 637 25.79 -9.60 13.13
N PHE A 638 25.47 -9.00 11.99
CA PHE A 638 24.13 -8.92 11.44
C PHE A 638 24.14 -9.47 10.01
N GLY A 639 23.19 -10.35 9.67
CA GLY A 639 23.15 -11.00 8.36
C GLY A 639 21.73 -11.00 7.78
N PRO A 640 21.41 -10.11 6.82
CA PRO A 640 20.18 -10.24 6.02
C PRO A 640 20.25 -11.50 5.15
N ARG A 641 19.12 -12.18 4.99
CA ARG A 641 18.97 -13.42 4.23
C ARG A 641 17.72 -13.44 3.40
N ALA A 642 17.80 -14.11 2.26
CA ALA A 642 16.70 -14.44 1.40
C ALA A 642 16.86 -15.89 0.93
N ASP A 643 15.92 -16.75 1.28
CA ASP A 643 15.93 -18.16 0.95
C ASP A 643 14.66 -18.52 0.17
N LEU A 644 14.78 -19.35 -0.84
CA LEU A 644 13.68 -19.95 -1.60
C LEU A 644 13.75 -21.45 -1.42
N GLU A 645 12.62 -22.04 -1.04
CA GLU A 645 12.47 -23.46 -0.79
C GLU A 645 11.33 -23.99 -1.65
N TYR A 646 11.60 -25.06 -2.37
CA TYR A 646 10.63 -25.79 -3.19
C TYR A 646 10.62 -27.23 -2.74
N ILE A 647 9.45 -27.76 -2.41
CA ILE A 647 9.23 -29.17 -2.08
C ILE A 647 8.06 -29.65 -2.91
N LYS A 648 8.22 -30.77 -3.58
CA LYS A 648 7.13 -31.50 -4.24
C LYS A 648 7.09 -32.91 -3.67
N SER A 649 5.92 -33.31 -3.20
CA SER A 649 5.61 -34.66 -2.76
C SER A 649 4.69 -35.31 -3.78
N ASP A 650 4.96 -36.54 -4.13
CA ASP A 650 4.09 -37.40 -4.92
C ASP A 650 3.84 -38.64 -4.05
N VAL A 651 2.58 -38.94 -3.73
CA VAL A 651 2.15 -40.10 -2.89
C VAL A 651 1.34 -41.06 -3.74
N ASP A 652 1.75 -42.30 -3.77
CA ASP A 652 1.08 -43.34 -4.54
C ASP A 652 -0.31 -43.66 -3.94
N GLY A 653 -1.27 -43.96 -4.79
CA GLY A 653 -2.60 -44.35 -4.37
C GLY A 653 -2.60 -45.70 -3.61
N PHE A 654 -3.52 -45.83 -2.68
CA PHE A 654 -3.58 -46.98 -1.81
C PHE A 654 -5.00 -47.51 -1.61
N THR A 655 -5.12 -48.70 -1.03
CA THR A 655 -6.39 -49.29 -0.63
C THR A 655 -6.28 -49.77 0.81
N GLU A 656 -7.22 -49.33 1.65
CA GLU A 656 -7.29 -49.75 3.04
C GLU A 656 -7.67 -51.20 3.22
N GLU A 657 -7.07 -51.87 4.19
CA GLU A 657 -7.46 -53.19 4.67
C GLU A 657 -8.15 -53.05 6.04
N VAL A 658 -9.34 -53.63 6.16
CA VAL A 658 -10.11 -53.59 7.39
C VAL A 658 -9.82 -54.81 8.29
N SER A 659 -9.76 -54.60 9.60
CA SER A 659 -9.38 -55.65 10.57
C SER A 659 -10.33 -56.83 10.63
N ASN A 660 -11.62 -56.61 10.39
CA ASN A 660 -12.65 -57.69 10.32
C ASN A 660 -13.70 -57.36 9.26
N PRO A 661 -13.52 -57.87 8.03
CA PRO A 661 -14.41 -57.55 6.91
C PRO A 661 -15.86 -58.01 7.10
N ASP A 662 -16.11 -59.00 7.94
CA ASP A 662 -17.44 -59.59 8.16
C ASP A 662 -18.23 -58.91 9.30
N ALA A 663 -17.60 -58.07 10.10
CA ALA A 663 -18.24 -57.35 11.23
C ALA A 663 -18.80 -56.03 10.82
N ASP A 664 -19.64 -55.40 11.70
CA ASP A 664 -20.15 -54.04 11.50
C ASP A 664 -19.02 -53.08 11.23
N GLY A 665 -19.18 -52.22 10.19
CA GLY A 665 -18.16 -51.29 9.72
C GLY A 665 -17.11 -51.89 8.79
N GLY A 666 -17.17 -53.21 8.49
CA GLY A 666 -16.21 -53.85 7.59
C GLY A 666 -16.29 -53.44 6.13
N GLY A 667 -17.36 -52.76 5.74
CA GLY A 667 -17.54 -52.19 4.39
C GLY A 667 -16.93 -50.80 4.16
N TRP A 668 -16.45 -50.12 5.19
CA TRP A 668 -15.99 -48.73 5.09
C TRP A 668 -14.53 -48.56 4.64
N ALA A 669 -13.89 -49.60 4.13
CA ALA A 669 -12.56 -49.46 3.52
C ALA A 669 -12.63 -48.57 2.28
N THR A 670 -11.64 -47.70 2.15
CA THR A 670 -11.51 -46.78 1.04
C THR A 670 -10.27 -47.06 0.19
N ARG A 671 -10.39 -46.77 -1.09
CA ARG A 671 -9.26 -46.66 -2.02
C ARG A 671 -9.04 -45.18 -2.33
N VAL A 672 -7.81 -44.71 -2.18
CA VAL A 672 -7.41 -43.35 -2.48
C VAL A 672 -6.57 -43.33 -3.75
N ASP A 673 -6.80 -42.38 -4.64
CA ASP A 673 -5.98 -42.20 -5.83
C ASP A 673 -4.64 -41.59 -5.50
N ASP A 674 -3.67 -41.60 -6.46
CA ASP A 674 -2.39 -40.93 -6.37
C ASP A 674 -2.61 -39.43 -6.07
N THR A 675 -1.80 -38.87 -5.18
CA THR A 675 -1.88 -37.44 -4.82
C THR A 675 -0.53 -36.79 -4.94
N ASP A 676 -0.53 -35.52 -5.35
CA ASP A 676 0.68 -34.71 -5.33
C ASP A 676 0.41 -33.34 -4.73
N GLN A 677 1.42 -32.79 -4.07
CA GLN A 677 1.38 -31.43 -3.52
C GLN A 677 2.73 -30.76 -3.68
N THR A 678 2.68 -29.46 -3.94
CA THR A 678 3.84 -28.61 -4.14
C THR A 678 3.83 -27.46 -3.12
N TRP A 679 4.98 -27.13 -2.56
CA TRP A 679 5.20 -25.98 -1.71
C TRP A 679 6.33 -25.13 -2.30
N LEU A 680 6.14 -23.83 -2.38
CA LEU A 680 7.12 -22.87 -2.84
C LEU A 680 7.20 -21.70 -1.87
N THR A 681 8.08 -21.79 -0.89
CA THR A 681 8.20 -20.84 0.21
C THR A 681 9.36 -19.86 0.01
N LEU A 682 9.08 -18.56 0.03
CA LEU A 682 10.10 -17.51 0.14
C LEU A 682 10.30 -17.13 1.62
N LYS A 683 11.54 -17.10 2.08
CA LYS A 683 11.90 -16.69 3.45
C LYS A 683 12.77 -15.45 3.39
N LEU A 684 12.28 -14.34 3.94
CA LEU A 684 13.04 -13.09 4.05
C LEU A 684 13.29 -12.76 5.51
N GLY A 685 14.54 -12.59 5.89
CA GLY A 685 14.83 -12.38 7.29
C GLY A 685 16.23 -11.87 7.59
N GLY A 686 16.57 -11.94 8.85
CA GLY A 686 17.87 -11.51 9.34
C GLY A 686 18.32 -12.26 10.57
N ARG A 687 19.64 -12.44 10.67
CA ARG A 687 20.32 -13.04 11.83
C ARG A 687 21.11 -11.98 12.57
N LEU A 688 20.95 -11.91 13.88
CA LEU A 688 21.77 -11.11 14.78
C LEU A 688 22.52 -12.06 15.71
N ALA A 689 23.84 -11.92 15.80
CA ALA A 689 24.65 -12.74 16.68
C ALA A 689 25.67 -11.88 17.45
N TYR A 690 26.07 -12.40 18.64
CA TYR A 690 27.05 -11.76 19.49
C TYR A 690 28.16 -12.74 19.82
N THR A 691 29.40 -12.39 19.52
CA THR A 691 30.58 -13.23 19.84
C THR A 691 31.15 -12.87 21.21
N HIS A 692 31.03 -13.79 22.14
CA HIS A 692 31.59 -13.65 23.50
C HIS A 692 32.80 -14.56 23.67
N SER A 693 33.96 -13.97 23.98
CA SER A 693 35.18 -14.71 24.28
C SER A 693 35.27 -14.96 25.78
N ALA A 694 35.40 -16.23 26.17
CA ALA A 694 35.55 -16.69 27.56
C ALA A 694 36.85 -17.49 27.73
N ASP A 695 37.28 -17.73 28.97
CA ASP A 695 38.49 -18.48 29.25
C ASP A 695 38.47 -19.93 28.74
N TRP A 696 37.28 -20.51 28.58
CA TRP A 696 37.08 -21.86 28.07
C TRP A 696 36.92 -21.96 26.55
N GLY A 697 36.66 -20.84 25.87
CA GLY A 697 36.37 -20.80 24.42
C GLY A 697 35.59 -19.60 23.98
N ILE A 698 34.83 -19.75 22.90
CA ILE A 698 33.99 -18.71 22.30
C ILE A 698 32.55 -19.17 22.37
N LEU A 699 31.64 -18.29 22.85
CA LEU A 699 30.20 -18.49 22.86
C LEU A 699 29.55 -17.49 21.84
N ILE A 700 28.66 -17.98 20.99
CA ILE A 700 27.99 -17.16 19.99
C ILE A 700 26.47 -17.38 20.09
N PRO A 701 25.77 -16.69 21.02
CA PRO A 701 24.32 -16.63 20.97
C PRO A 701 23.86 -15.86 19.75
N TYR A 702 22.72 -16.27 19.17
CA TYR A 702 22.11 -15.61 18.06
C TYR A 702 20.59 -15.71 18.08
N THR A 703 19.96 -14.78 17.38
CA THR A 703 18.56 -14.82 17.03
C THR A 703 18.41 -14.62 15.53
N ARG A 704 17.43 -15.26 14.94
CA ARG A 704 17.03 -15.08 13.55
C ARG A 704 15.52 -14.95 13.51
N LEU A 705 15.04 -13.98 12.75
CA LEU A 705 13.63 -13.79 12.45
C LEU A 705 13.48 -13.82 10.95
N ASP A 706 12.58 -14.66 10.47
CA ASP A 706 12.24 -14.81 9.06
C ASP A 706 10.74 -14.58 8.90
N TRP A 707 10.35 -13.81 7.88
CA TRP A 707 9.03 -13.79 7.29
C TRP A 707 9.01 -14.83 6.17
N LEU A 708 7.99 -15.67 6.19
CA LEU A 708 7.77 -16.74 5.22
C LEU A 708 6.54 -16.38 4.39
N HIS A 709 6.65 -16.58 3.08
CA HIS A 709 5.56 -16.40 2.14
C HIS A 709 5.44 -17.64 1.28
N GLU A 710 4.28 -18.28 1.33
CA GLU A 710 3.94 -19.44 0.51
C GLU A 710 3.27 -18.95 -0.80
N PHE A 711 3.75 -19.46 -1.94
CA PHE A 711 3.21 -19.13 -3.26
C PHE A 711 2.17 -20.15 -3.73
N GLU A 712 2.27 -21.38 -3.25
CA GLU A 712 1.34 -22.47 -3.55
C GLU A 712 0.41 -22.63 -2.34
N ASP A 713 -0.65 -21.85 -2.32
CA ASP A 713 -1.60 -21.71 -1.21
C ASP A 713 -2.99 -22.31 -1.52
N ASP A 714 -3.13 -23.08 -2.60
CA ASP A 714 -4.36 -23.81 -2.93
C ASP A 714 -4.53 -25.04 -2.03
N ALA A 715 -5.78 -25.30 -1.59
CA ALA A 715 -6.15 -26.51 -0.87
C ALA A 715 -5.80 -27.77 -1.66
N GLN A 716 -5.39 -28.82 -0.97
CA GLN A 716 -5.22 -30.13 -1.57
C GLN A 716 -6.59 -30.80 -1.76
N VAL A 717 -6.83 -31.36 -2.95
CA VAL A 717 -8.02 -32.14 -3.23
C VAL A 717 -7.63 -33.58 -3.54
N ILE A 718 -8.18 -34.54 -2.80
CA ILE A 718 -8.00 -35.98 -3.02
C ILE A 718 -9.32 -36.65 -3.33
N ASN A 719 -9.25 -37.73 -4.10
CA ASN A 719 -10.40 -38.58 -4.41
C ASN A 719 -10.25 -39.91 -3.70
N ALA A 720 -11.23 -40.21 -2.87
CA ALA A 720 -11.36 -41.52 -2.23
C ALA A 720 -12.61 -42.26 -2.75
N TYR A 721 -12.62 -43.56 -2.68
CA TYR A 721 -13.69 -44.38 -3.17
C TYR A 721 -13.99 -45.51 -2.18
N LEU A 722 -15.25 -45.81 -1.94
CA LEU A 722 -15.62 -46.98 -1.16
C LEU A 722 -15.27 -48.25 -1.94
N VAL A 723 -14.48 -49.18 -1.36
CA VAL A 723 -13.95 -50.37 -2.04
C VAL A 723 -15.08 -51.27 -2.51
N GLY A 724 -16.15 -51.39 -1.73
CA GLY A 724 -17.31 -52.22 -2.05
C GLY A 724 -18.30 -51.57 -3.01
N ASP A 725 -18.05 -50.38 -3.56
CA ASP A 725 -18.92 -49.73 -4.55
C ASP A 725 -18.46 -50.01 -5.98
N PRO A 726 -19.23 -50.82 -6.78
CA PRO A 726 -18.87 -51.11 -8.16
C PRO A 726 -18.96 -49.91 -9.11
N ASN A 727 -19.65 -48.84 -8.73
CA ASN A 727 -19.70 -47.59 -9.52
C ASN A 727 -18.50 -46.71 -9.29
N ALA A 728 -17.75 -46.96 -8.22
CA ALA A 728 -16.54 -46.23 -7.85
C ALA A 728 -16.73 -44.71 -7.88
N GLN A 729 -17.75 -44.20 -7.17
CA GLN A 729 -17.98 -42.78 -7.03
C GLN A 729 -16.92 -42.16 -6.11
N ALA A 730 -16.40 -40.99 -6.51
CA ALA A 730 -15.37 -40.32 -5.79
C ALA A 730 -15.95 -39.51 -4.61
N ILE A 731 -15.47 -39.79 -3.40
CA ILE A 731 -15.57 -38.90 -2.26
C ILE A 731 -14.46 -37.86 -2.43
N ARG A 732 -14.84 -36.63 -2.66
CA ARG A 732 -13.88 -35.53 -2.80
C ARG A 732 -13.54 -34.97 -1.43
N ILE A 733 -12.32 -35.10 -1.00
CA ILE A 733 -11.81 -34.60 0.26
C ILE A 733 -10.92 -33.36 -0.03
N GLU A 734 -11.19 -32.29 0.65
CA GLU A 734 -10.47 -31.02 0.51
C GLU A 734 -9.79 -30.67 1.84
N SER A 735 -8.52 -30.32 1.80
CA SER A 735 -7.79 -29.83 2.98
C SER A 735 -8.06 -28.36 3.23
N ASP A 736 -7.62 -27.86 4.37
CA ASP A 736 -7.53 -26.42 4.58
C ASP A 736 -6.53 -25.77 3.61
N ASP A 737 -6.77 -24.51 3.26
CA ASP A 737 -5.80 -23.70 2.51
C ASP A 737 -4.57 -23.43 3.38
N PRO A 738 -3.35 -23.63 2.88
CA PRO A 738 -2.14 -23.25 3.61
C PRO A 738 -2.05 -21.77 3.88
N ASP A 739 -1.60 -21.39 5.09
CA ASP A 739 -1.32 -20.00 5.42
C ASP A 739 -0.23 -19.41 4.52
N ARG A 740 -0.56 -18.31 3.86
CA ARG A 740 0.32 -17.63 2.92
C ARG A 740 1.49 -16.92 3.60
N ASP A 741 1.24 -16.28 4.74
CA ASP A 741 2.20 -15.38 5.39
C ASP A 741 2.32 -15.67 6.89
N TYR A 742 3.50 -16.07 7.34
CA TYR A 742 3.77 -16.30 8.75
C TYR A 742 5.22 -15.98 9.13
N LEU A 743 5.55 -16.07 10.41
CA LEU A 743 6.87 -15.74 10.94
C LEU A 743 7.53 -16.98 11.55
N ARG A 744 8.85 -17.07 11.44
CA ARG A 744 9.66 -18.06 12.14
C ARG A 744 10.71 -17.36 12.99
N LEU A 745 10.63 -17.58 14.30
CA LEU A 745 11.65 -17.14 15.24
C LEU A 745 12.60 -18.30 15.53
N ARG A 746 13.91 -18.04 15.46
CA ARG A 746 14.94 -18.98 15.84
C ARG A 746 15.86 -18.34 16.87
N LEU A 747 16.13 -19.07 17.96
CA LEU A 747 17.03 -18.71 19.04
C LEU A 747 18.08 -19.80 19.16
N GLY A 748 19.34 -19.46 19.09
CA GLY A 748 20.39 -20.46 19.17
C GLY A 748 21.67 -19.96 19.82
N THR A 749 22.53 -20.90 20.14
CA THR A 749 23.85 -20.60 20.61
C THR A 749 24.84 -21.65 20.09
N SER A 750 26.03 -21.21 19.76
CA SER A 750 27.15 -22.10 19.45
C SER A 750 28.29 -21.82 20.40
N ALA A 751 28.93 -22.88 20.93
CA ALA A 751 30.06 -22.81 21.84
C ALA A 751 31.26 -23.53 21.22
N GLN A 752 32.33 -22.81 20.97
CA GLN A 752 33.60 -23.37 20.50
C GLN A 752 34.59 -23.48 21.66
N PHE A 753 34.94 -24.71 22.02
CA PHE A 753 35.87 -24.99 23.11
C PHE A 753 37.32 -24.99 22.62
N LYS A 754 38.27 -24.71 23.54
CA LYS A 754 39.70 -24.63 23.21
C LYS A 754 40.32 -25.94 22.68
N ASN A 755 39.64 -27.06 22.90
CA ASN A 755 40.04 -28.38 22.42
C ASN A 755 39.55 -28.72 21.00
N GLY A 756 38.98 -27.74 20.29
CA GLY A 756 38.48 -27.93 18.93
C GLY A 756 37.05 -28.51 18.86
N VAL A 757 36.40 -28.73 20.01
CA VAL A 757 35.00 -29.15 20.04
C VAL A 757 34.10 -27.92 19.87
N VAL A 758 33.09 -28.02 19.02
CA VAL A 758 32.02 -27.02 18.85
C VAL A 758 30.69 -27.69 19.16
N GLY A 759 29.98 -27.13 20.12
CA GLY A 759 28.60 -27.52 20.42
C GLY A 759 27.63 -26.44 19.96
N PHE A 760 26.44 -26.81 19.51
CA PHE A 760 25.38 -25.87 19.30
C PHE A 760 24.03 -26.39 19.82
N LEU A 761 23.18 -25.44 20.19
CA LEU A 761 21.81 -25.65 20.56
C LEU A 761 20.98 -24.61 19.81
N ASP A 762 19.94 -25.05 19.13
CA ASP A 762 19.04 -24.21 18.37
C ASP A 762 17.60 -24.58 18.69
N TYR A 763 16.78 -23.56 18.88
CA TYR A 763 15.34 -23.68 19.03
C TYR A 763 14.66 -22.80 18.00
N SER A 764 13.69 -23.31 17.27
CA SER A 764 12.85 -22.52 16.38
C SER A 764 11.37 -22.80 16.60
N THR A 765 10.56 -21.76 16.39
CA THR A 765 9.11 -21.84 16.47
C THR A 765 8.46 -20.99 15.37
N ILE A 766 7.28 -21.40 14.94
CA ILE A 766 6.40 -20.66 14.02
C ILE A 766 5.57 -19.69 14.86
N LEU A 767 5.30 -18.51 14.31
CA LEU A 767 4.51 -17.45 14.93
C LEU A 767 3.57 -16.85 13.88
N ALA A 768 2.39 -16.42 14.30
CA ALA A 768 1.38 -15.81 13.43
C ALA A 768 0.99 -16.73 12.26
N HIS A 769 0.86 -18.01 12.54
CA HIS A 769 0.21 -19.01 11.71
C HIS A 769 -1.12 -19.32 12.38
N ASP A 770 -2.19 -19.43 11.62
CA ASP A 770 -3.52 -19.51 12.21
C ASP A 770 -3.75 -20.87 12.90
N ASP A 771 -3.48 -21.98 12.25
CA ASP A 771 -3.83 -23.30 12.77
C ASP A 771 -2.62 -24.15 13.16
N TRP A 772 -1.40 -23.80 12.74
CA TRP A 772 -0.23 -24.62 13.00
C TRP A 772 0.68 -24.04 14.08
N THR A 773 1.10 -24.92 14.99
CA THR A 773 2.23 -24.68 15.87
C THR A 773 3.35 -25.68 15.57
N ALA A 774 4.60 -25.22 15.55
CA ALA A 774 5.73 -26.11 15.38
C ALA A 774 6.93 -25.63 16.18
N HIS A 775 7.56 -26.56 16.87
CA HIS A 775 8.76 -26.34 17.67
C HIS A 775 9.85 -27.28 17.18
N THR A 776 11.02 -26.77 16.89
CA THR A 776 12.16 -27.58 16.50
C THR A 776 13.31 -27.34 17.43
N ILE A 777 13.92 -28.40 17.96
CA ILE A 777 15.13 -28.34 18.73
C ILE A 777 16.22 -29.08 17.96
N SER A 778 17.30 -28.38 17.65
CA SER A 778 18.49 -28.97 17.03
C SER A 778 19.68 -28.89 17.98
N ILE A 779 20.32 -30.02 18.24
CA ILE A 779 21.51 -30.10 19.06
C ILE A 779 22.63 -30.71 18.22
N GLY A 780 23.80 -30.12 18.27
CA GLY A 780 24.92 -30.66 17.53
C GLY A 780 26.25 -30.53 18.27
N LEU A 781 27.08 -31.52 18.08
CA LEU A 781 28.47 -31.54 18.51
C LEU A 781 29.38 -31.77 17.30
N ARG A 782 30.41 -30.96 17.20
CA ARG A 782 31.43 -31.06 16.17
C ARG A 782 32.79 -31.15 16.83
N SER A 783 33.64 -32.02 16.37
CA SER A 783 35.02 -32.08 16.79
C SER A 783 35.92 -31.92 15.56
N GLU A 784 36.79 -30.94 15.59
CA GLU A 784 37.88 -30.78 14.63
C GLU A 784 39.10 -31.54 15.16
N PHE A 785 39.64 -32.46 14.38
CA PHE A 785 40.80 -33.25 14.74
C PHE A 785 42.00 -32.83 13.90
#